data_e6f68a4e99d3e476ef65c56abb4e3a4a
#
_entry.id   e6f68a4e99d3e476ef65c56abb4e3a4a
#
_cell.length_a   1.000
_cell.length_b   1.000
_cell.length_c   1.000
_cell.angle_alpha   90.00
_cell.angle_beta   90.00
_cell.angle_gamma   90.00
#
_symmetry.space_group_name_H-M   'P 1'
#
loop_
_entity.id
_entity.type
_entity.pdbx_description
1 polymer ?
#
loop_
_entity_poly.entity_id
_entity_poly.type
_entity_poly.pdbx_seq_one_letter_code
_entity_poly.pdbx_strand_id
1 'polypeptide(L)'
;MKKKKILSIISALALTTTLIFGNIKFVNADTLNSKAEAEKIVSEMTLDEKIGQMLMPDFRQWKQEGQSTVQDFTEMNNEVAGIIDEFDLGGVILFAQNVKTTEQTAKLTYDIQQVAKNDEDGNLPLLTTIDQEGGIVTRLGTGTNFPGNMALGATKNEQSAYDTGVVIGKELNSLGINVNFAPSVDVNNNPLNPVIGLRSFSSNADLVAKLGVKMIEGIQDNGVSAAAKHFPGHGDTATDSHYGLPKVDKSLEELKEVELKPFQAAIDNGVDMIMTAHIQFPQIEKDTYTSIKDGQEIQIPATLSDDILTGLLREDMNFEGVIITDALNMAAISENFGEVETVKMAFEAGVDIALMPTILRSKEDVPKLRAIVDGIKEAVANGEISEERINESAERVVKLKIDRGIIDIENDNRTADEVIENAKSVVGSQENRDVERRVSAEAITVVKNEENILPLNPKEGEKVLLIAPYDNELPGMKFGLNRLIKEGKVNSVELDTYCYKSEATMTDELKSKINESDYIVVLSEMGNYTHLSSTHWITAIPNEVTAYANELDKDSVVVSVGKPYDVAAHKNAKAEVIAYGYKGMDPTEADGGLSPVQAFGPNIPASIEVIFGAAEARGTLPVSIPVVDENGLANLEVNAFEYGFGITNLTSVGTTSINTVEEVKSGEELEVKVTIDGIENLKSDNYMAKINYNNNDFEFISIKSEDENTEIKNVNSEGSQINVELSDKESTTKTTLIVTLKAISNEDKESQIIRSLEVLDNKERTFNTELENKTIKINKVEETKPEEEVKPEEENKPVDEIKPEAKPEDNKGKGNLPNTGAVVAPVATIAVGIGLVAAGLILNKKKNKK
;
A
#
# COMPACT_ATOMS: atom_id res chain seq x y z
N MET A 1 48.92 11.84 -20.24
CA MET A 1 48.56 12.23 -21.60
C MET A 1 48.74 11.12 -22.63
N LYS A 2 48.13 9.95 -22.49
CA LYS A 2 48.07 8.90 -23.54
C LYS A 2 46.96 7.87 -23.24
N LYS A 3 45.76 8.21 -23.08
CA LYS A 3 44.57 7.30 -23.14
C LYS A 3 43.32 8.03 -23.61
N LYS A 4 43.39 8.89 -24.60
CA LYS A 4 42.23 9.40 -25.34
C LYS A 4 42.43 9.06 -26.80
N LYS A 5 41.77 7.94 -27.23
CA LYS A 5 41.34 7.65 -28.61
C LYS A 5 41.16 6.14 -28.73
N ILE A 6 39.97 5.65 -28.55
CA ILE A 6 39.34 4.55 -29.30
C ILE A 6 37.90 4.48 -28.77
N LEU A 7 37.06 5.35 -29.23
CA LEU A 7 35.59 5.17 -29.21
C LEU A 7 35.02 5.84 -30.46
N SER A 8 34.91 5.10 -31.50
CA SER A 8 33.88 5.25 -32.52
C SER A 8 34.09 4.23 -33.61
N ILE A 9 33.04 3.66 -34.11
CA ILE A 9 32.87 2.68 -35.19
C ILE A 9 32.55 1.30 -34.62
N ILE A 10 31.27 1.01 -34.46
CA ILE A 10 30.51 -0.10 -35.04
C ILE A 10 29.02 0.12 -34.70
N SER A 11 28.35 0.86 -35.56
CA SER A 11 26.91 0.80 -35.70
C SER A 11 26.61 0.27 -37.07
N ALA A 12 25.83 -0.79 -37.17
CA ALA A 12 25.16 -1.36 -38.32
C ALA A 12 25.56 -2.80 -38.61
N LEU A 13 24.80 -3.75 -38.09
CA LEU A 13 24.24 -4.89 -38.80
C LEU A 13 23.44 -5.80 -37.84
N ALA A 14 22.15 -5.60 -37.77
CA ALA A 14 21.23 -6.63 -37.29
C ALA A 14 19.86 -6.40 -37.91
N LEU A 15 19.58 -7.09 -38.97
CA LEU A 15 18.18 -7.36 -39.34
C LEU A 15 18.06 -8.82 -39.77
N THR A 16 17.03 -9.47 -39.22
CA THR A 16 16.37 -10.72 -39.65
C THR A 16 17.05 -12.05 -39.37
N THR A 17 16.53 -12.72 -38.33
CA THR A 17 15.95 -14.10 -38.46
C THR A 17 15.04 -14.40 -37.28
N THR A 18 13.74 -14.45 -37.52
CA THR A 18 12.72 -14.92 -36.59
C THR A 18 12.56 -16.43 -36.79
N LEU A 19 12.49 -17.17 -35.69
CA LEU A 19 11.61 -18.32 -35.41
C LEU A 19 12.33 -19.51 -34.74
N ILE A 20 11.72 -19.95 -33.65
CA ILE A 20 11.77 -21.28 -33.01
C ILE A 20 12.99 -21.51 -32.13
N PHE A 21 12.85 -21.25 -30.82
CA PHE A 21 13.20 -22.18 -29.74
C PHE A 21 12.77 -21.58 -28.40
N GLY A 22 12.13 -22.38 -27.57
CA GLY A 22 11.63 -21.97 -26.24
C GLY A 22 12.78 -21.61 -25.30
N ASN A 23 12.43 -20.74 -24.36
CA ASN A 23 13.15 -20.37 -23.13
C ASN A 23 14.70 -20.42 -23.17
N ILE A 24 15.29 -19.55 -23.99
CA ILE A 24 16.64 -19.08 -23.75
C ILE A 24 16.48 -17.63 -23.27
N LYS A 25 16.75 -17.37 -21.98
CA LYS A 25 16.98 -16.00 -21.51
C LYS A 25 18.10 -15.41 -22.39
N PHE A 26 17.75 -14.45 -23.24
CA PHE A 26 18.78 -13.66 -23.92
C PHE A 26 19.46 -12.81 -22.85
N VAL A 27 20.68 -13.15 -22.49
CA VAL A 27 21.55 -12.23 -21.77
C VAL A 27 21.72 -11.01 -22.69
N ASN A 28 21.30 -9.84 -22.22
CA ASN A 28 21.42 -8.62 -23.01
C ASN A 28 22.90 -8.35 -23.34
N ALA A 29 23.19 -7.89 -24.55
CA ALA A 29 24.54 -7.55 -24.95
C ALA A 29 25.17 -6.48 -24.03
N ASP A 30 24.33 -5.61 -23.45
CA ASP A 30 24.75 -4.57 -22.49
C ASP A 30 25.22 -5.18 -21.16
N THR A 31 24.56 -6.23 -20.67
CA THR A 31 24.96 -6.94 -19.42
C THR A 31 26.30 -7.69 -19.57
N LEU A 32 26.59 -8.24 -20.74
CA LEU A 32 27.88 -8.86 -21.04
C LEU A 32 29.00 -7.83 -21.15
N ASN A 33 28.68 -6.61 -21.60
CA ASN A 33 29.61 -5.52 -21.70
C ASN A 33 29.98 -4.97 -20.32
N SER A 34 28.97 -4.76 -19.43
CA SER A 34 29.22 -4.23 -18.08
C SER A 34 30.01 -5.21 -17.20
N LYS A 35 29.80 -6.52 -17.33
CA LYS A 35 30.61 -7.52 -16.62
C LYS A 35 32.06 -7.46 -17.06
N ALA A 36 32.34 -7.49 -18.36
CA ALA A 36 33.71 -7.44 -18.89
C ALA A 36 34.42 -6.11 -18.55
N GLU A 37 33.66 -5.02 -18.43
CA GLU A 37 34.18 -3.72 -18.00
C GLU A 37 34.51 -3.72 -16.51
N ALA A 38 33.64 -4.29 -15.66
CA ALA A 38 33.90 -4.46 -14.24
C ALA A 38 35.13 -5.33 -13.97
N GLU A 39 35.24 -6.51 -14.61
CA GLU A 39 36.41 -7.39 -14.53
C GLU A 39 37.69 -6.64 -14.87
N LYS A 40 37.68 -5.83 -15.93
CA LYS A 40 38.83 -5.02 -16.33
C LYS A 40 39.19 -3.97 -15.28
N ILE A 41 38.23 -3.21 -14.75
CA ILE A 41 38.48 -2.21 -13.72
C ILE A 41 39.08 -2.87 -12.49
N VAL A 42 38.45 -3.94 -11.99
CA VAL A 42 38.89 -4.66 -10.78
C VAL A 42 40.28 -5.31 -10.98
N SER A 43 40.61 -5.77 -12.19
CA SER A 43 41.92 -6.31 -12.47
C SER A 43 43.07 -5.27 -12.38
N GLU A 44 42.76 -3.98 -12.49
CA GLU A 44 43.69 -2.87 -12.35
C GLU A 44 43.77 -2.33 -10.89
N MET A 45 42.85 -2.75 -9.99
CA MET A 45 42.79 -2.35 -8.58
C MET A 45 43.77 -3.13 -7.69
N THR A 46 44.27 -2.45 -6.68
CA THR A 46 45.01 -3.07 -5.57
C THR A 46 44.06 -3.86 -4.65
N LEU A 47 44.59 -4.69 -3.76
CA LEU A 47 43.79 -5.40 -2.76
C LEU A 47 43.09 -4.43 -1.79
N ASP A 48 43.73 -3.32 -1.43
CA ASP A 48 43.18 -2.29 -0.56
C ASP A 48 41.96 -1.63 -1.21
N GLU A 49 42.06 -1.21 -2.47
CA GLU A 49 40.93 -0.63 -3.25
C GLU A 49 39.77 -1.61 -3.38
N LYS A 50 40.05 -2.91 -3.67
CA LYS A 50 39.01 -3.93 -3.76
C LYS A 50 38.26 -4.11 -2.42
N ILE A 51 38.99 -4.19 -1.31
CA ILE A 51 38.40 -4.28 0.03
C ILE A 51 37.59 -3.02 0.34
N GLY A 52 38.12 -1.83 -0.02
CA GLY A 52 37.41 -0.56 0.14
C GLY A 52 36.03 -0.56 -0.54
N GLN A 53 35.93 -1.09 -1.78
CA GLN A 53 34.65 -1.20 -2.50
C GLN A 53 33.66 -2.11 -1.80
N MET A 54 34.09 -3.02 -0.92
CA MET A 54 33.26 -3.92 -0.14
C MET A 54 32.86 -3.36 1.23
N LEU A 55 33.25 -2.13 1.56
CA LEU A 55 32.95 -1.48 2.85
C LEU A 55 31.98 -0.30 2.69
N MET A 56 30.96 -0.25 3.55
CA MET A 56 29.94 0.80 3.55
C MET A 56 29.65 1.28 4.99
N PRO A 57 30.48 2.19 5.53
CA PRO A 57 30.24 2.77 6.86
C PRO A 57 29.12 3.82 6.85
N ASP A 58 28.72 4.26 8.07
CA ASP A 58 27.92 5.44 8.29
C ASP A 58 28.72 6.58 8.91
N PHE A 59 28.45 7.79 8.46
CA PHE A 59 28.89 9.03 9.10
C PHE A 59 27.68 9.79 9.65
N ARG A 60 26.80 9.09 10.32
CA ARG A 60 25.53 9.64 10.87
C ARG A 60 25.75 10.89 11.68
N GLN A 61 26.76 10.87 12.50
CA GLN A 61 27.21 11.98 13.35
C GLN A 61 28.72 12.05 13.34
N TRP A 62 29.27 13.25 13.44
CA TRP A 62 30.71 13.45 13.44
C TRP A 62 31.16 14.48 14.45
N LYS A 63 32.28 14.22 15.13
CA LYS A 63 32.95 15.15 15.99
C LYS A 63 34.25 15.59 15.32
N GLN A 64 34.27 16.77 14.72
CA GLN A 64 35.47 17.32 14.11
C GLN A 64 36.52 17.64 15.16
N GLU A 65 37.78 17.69 14.76
CA GLU A 65 38.89 18.09 15.60
C GLU A 65 38.64 19.50 16.21
N GLY A 66 38.77 19.61 17.53
CA GLY A 66 38.49 20.83 18.29
C GLY A 66 37.04 20.99 18.76
N GLN A 67 36.11 20.18 18.33
CA GLN A 67 34.76 20.14 18.88
C GLN A 67 34.68 19.32 20.16
N SER A 68 33.76 19.70 21.05
CA SER A 68 33.55 19.02 22.35
C SER A 68 32.52 17.86 22.24
N THR A 69 31.59 17.90 21.28
CA THR A 69 30.49 16.96 21.11
C THR A 69 30.35 16.55 19.65
N VAL A 70 29.82 15.34 19.44
CA VAL A 70 29.37 14.90 18.13
C VAL A 70 28.17 15.75 17.67
N GLN A 71 28.13 16.05 16.37
CA GLN A 71 27.03 16.76 15.70
C GLN A 71 26.46 15.88 14.58
N ASP A 72 25.22 16.13 14.20
CA ASP A 72 24.65 15.50 13.01
C ASP A 72 25.48 15.88 11.79
N PHE A 73 25.86 14.90 10.97
CA PHE A 73 26.69 15.12 9.79
C PHE A 73 25.79 15.51 8.61
N THR A 74 25.64 16.81 8.41
CA THR A 74 24.77 17.41 7.37
C THR A 74 25.53 18.10 6.26
N GLU A 75 26.84 18.27 6.40
CA GLU A 75 27.72 18.91 5.43
C GLU A 75 29.04 18.14 5.36
N MET A 76 29.59 18.03 4.16
CA MET A 76 30.89 17.39 3.95
C MET A 76 32.00 18.19 4.65
N ASN A 77 32.97 17.49 5.23
CA ASN A 77 34.17 18.06 5.80
C ASN A 77 35.42 17.27 5.39
N ASN A 78 36.59 17.91 5.52
CA ASN A 78 37.87 17.33 5.08
C ASN A 78 38.25 16.03 5.82
N GLU A 79 37.76 15.83 7.05
CA GLU A 79 38.11 14.62 7.81
C GLU A 79 37.38 13.40 7.25
N VAL A 80 36.07 13.53 6.99
CA VAL A 80 35.28 12.46 6.38
C VAL A 80 35.68 12.26 4.92
N ALA A 81 35.95 13.33 4.17
CA ALA A 81 36.44 13.23 2.82
C ALA A 81 37.77 12.45 2.78
N GLY A 82 38.68 12.74 3.69
CA GLY A 82 39.98 12.00 3.77
C GLY A 82 39.84 10.53 4.18
N ILE A 83 38.77 10.15 4.90
CA ILE A 83 38.48 8.74 5.21
C ILE A 83 37.91 8.02 3.97
N ILE A 84 37.01 8.64 3.25
CA ILE A 84 36.44 8.09 2.00
C ILE A 84 37.58 7.83 1.02
N ASP A 85 38.49 8.77 0.86
CA ASP A 85 39.62 8.75 -0.02
C ASP A 85 40.67 7.67 0.42
N GLU A 86 41.08 7.69 1.70
CA GLU A 86 42.06 6.79 2.24
C GLU A 86 41.70 5.30 2.12
N PHE A 87 40.43 4.98 2.23
CA PHE A 87 39.95 3.59 2.22
C PHE A 87 39.28 3.19 0.92
N ASP A 88 39.21 4.04 -0.11
CA ASP A 88 38.55 3.76 -1.38
C ASP A 88 37.10 3.22 -1.18
N LEU A 89 36.33 3.84 -0.28
CA LEU A 89 35.06 3.29 0.18
C LEU A 89 34.07 3.05 -0.97
N GLY A 90 33.48 1.88 -1.01
CA GLY A 90 32.45 1.51 -1.99
C GLY A 90 31.16 2.28 -1.90
N GLY A 91 30.81 2.76 -0.70
CA GLY A 91 29.60 3.53 -0.46
C GLY A 91 29.47 4.05 0.96
N VAL A 92 28.40 4.80 1.20
CA VAL A 92 28.00 5.33 2.52
C VAL A 92 26.50 5.20 2.70
N ILE A 93 26.06 4.93 3.95
CA ILE A 93 24.63 4.95 4.29
C ILE A 93 24.24 6.23 5.02
N LEU A 94 23.12 6.82 4.62
CA LEU A 94 22.53 8.02 5.20
C LEU A 94 21.34 7.69 6.12
N PHE A 95 21.20 8.48 7.19
CA PHE A 95 20.14 8.39 8.18
C PHE A 95 19.42 9.72 8.35
N ALA A 96 18.35 9.75 9.11
CA ALA A 96 17.58 10.97 9.40
C ALA A 96 18.44 12.12 10.01
N GLN A 97 19.60 11.80 10.60
CA GLN A 97 20.57 12.78 11.04
C GLN A 97 21.27 13.52 9.90
N ASN A 98 21.40 12.85 8.75
CA ASN A 98 22.11 13.38 7.58
C ASN A 98 21.22 14.17 6.63
N VAL A 99 19.91 13.85 6.56
CA VAL A 99 18.96 14.29 5.52
C VAL A 99 17.83 15.12 6.15
N LYS A 100 18.00 16.45 6.20
CA LYS A 100 17.08 17.38 6.89
C LYS A 100 16.13 18.10 5.95
N THR A 101 16.67 18.70 4.90
CA THR A 101 15.92 19.43 3.86
C THR A 101 16.37 18.97 2.48
N THR A 102 15.55 19.20 1.48
CA THR A 102 15.87 18.86 0.08
C THR A 102 17.18 19.50 -0.37
N GLU A 103 17.34 20.80 -0.13
CA GLU A 103 18.55 21.54 -0.51
C GLU A 103 19.80 21.01 0.17
N GLN A 104 19.75 20.84 1.49
CA GLN A 104 20.88 20.37 2.28
C GLN A 104 21.26 18.93 1.89
N THR A 105 20.28 18.04 1.69
CA THR A 105 20.50 16.63 1.31
C THR A 105 21.14 16.55 -0.08
N ALA A 106 20.59 17.24 -1.09
CA ALA A 106 21.14 17.26 -2.43
C ALA A 106 22.58 17.82 -2.47
N LYS A 107 22.86 18.83 -1.62
CA LYS A 107 24.23 19.38 -1.48
C LYS A 107 25.18 18.36 -0.85
N LEU A 108 24.76 17.68 0.22
CA LEU A 108 25.59 16.68 0.91
C LEU A 108 25.95 15.53 -0.03
N THR A 109 24.98 14.96 -0.74
CA THR A 109 25.20 13.84 -1.68
C THR A 109 26.08 14.26 -2.85
N TYR A 110 25.84 15.47 -3.40
CA TYR A 110 26.73 16.06 -4.40
C TYR A 110 28.17 16.15 -3.89
N ASP A 111 28.39 16.68 -2.69
CA ASP A 111 29.73 16.82 -2.12
C ASP A 111 30.41 15.48 -1.84
N ILE A 112 29.65 14.46 -1.39
CA ILE A 112 30.14 13.08 -1.24
C ILE A 112 30.72 12.57 -2.56
N GLN A 113 29.97 12.72 -3.67
CA GLN A 113 30.46 12.28 -4.97
C GLN A 113 31.64 13.11 -5.51
N GLN A 114 31.79 14.37 -5.09
CA GLN A 114 32.94 15.19 -5.49
C GLN A 114 34.26 14.68 -4.89
N VAL A 115 34.24 13.91 -3.80
CA VAL A 115 35.45 13.29 -3.24
C VAL A 115 36.07 12.36 -4.30
N ALA A 116 35.31 11.42 -4.83
CA ALA A 116 35.77 10.50 -5.86
C ALA A 116 36.09 11.21 -7.19
N LYS A 117 35.26 12.21 -7.60
CA LYS A 117 35.47 12.93 -8.85
C LYS A 117 36.75 13.75 -8.90
N ASN A 118 37.21 14.26 -7.75
CA ASN A 118 38.38 15.13 -7.65
C ASN A 118 39.64 14.39 -7.25
N ASP A 119 39.55 13.07 -7.08
CA ASP A 119 40.73 12.25 -6.78
C ASP A 119 41.63 12.08 -8.01
N GLU A 120 42.94 12.33 -7.80
CA GLU A 120 43.96 12.19 -8.87
C GLU A 120 44.33 10.71 -9.11
N ASP A 121 44.11 9.85 -8.14
CA ASP A 121 44.45 8.43 -8.16
C ASP A 121 43.32 7.58 -8.77
N GLY A 122 42.10 8.10 -8.86
CA GLY A 122 40.99 7.54 -9.67
C GLY A 122 40.00 6.71 -8.87
N ASN A 123 39.66 7.12 -7.65
CA ASN A 123 38.60 6.51 -6.85
C ASN A 123 37.29 6.37 -7.62
N LEU A 124 36.56 5.27 -7.39
CA LEU A 124 35.28 5.04 -8.00
C LEU A 124 34.17 5.84 -7.26
N PRO A 125 33.18 6.36 -7.99
CA PRO A 125 31.99 6.98 -7.37
C PRO A 125 31.31 6.08 -6.36
N LEU A 126 30.69 6.69 -5.31
CA LEU A 126 30.16 5.98 -4.16
C LEU A 126 28.71 5.52 -4.39
N LEU A 127 28.37 4.35 -3.84
CA LEU A 127 26.98 4.02 -3.53
C LEU A 127 26.52 4.89 -2.37
N THR A 128 25.60 5.81 -2.62
CA THR A 128 24.95 6.64 -1.60
C THR A 128 23.61 6.02 -1.27
N THR A 129 23.46 5.49 -0.05
CA THR A 129 22.36 4.60 0.29
C THR A 129 21.49 5.12 1.43
N ILE A 130 20.23 4.66 1.49
CA ILE A 130 19.27 5.04 2.51
C ILE A 130 18.24 3.93 2.73
N ASP A 131 17.57 3.90 3.92
CA ASP A 131 16.36 3.11 4.17
C ASP A 131 15.13 3.98 3.98
N GLN A 132 14.59 4.07 2.79
CA GLN A 132 13.36 4.79 2.50
C GLN A 132 12.27 3.80 2.09
N GLU A 133 11.72 3.06 3.08
CA GLU A 133 10.69 2.04 2.86
C GLU A 133 9.29 2.64 2.69
N GLY A 134 9.09 3.82 3.27
CA GLY A 134 7.77 4.41 3.54
C GLY A 134 7.21 3.97 4.90
N GLY A 135 6.05 4.52 5.28
CA GLY A 135 5.44 4.23 6.57
C GLY A 135 6.36 4.57 7.75
N ILE A 136 6.54 3.59 8.65
CA ILE A 136 7.34 3.80 9.88
C ILE A 136 8.86 3.83 9.65
N VAL A 137 9.33 3.42 8.46
CA VAL A 137 10.75 3.44 8.09
C VAL A 137 10.98 4.46 6.99
N THR A 138 11.16 5.68 7.41
CA THR A 138 11.39 6.87 6.58
C THR A 138 12.53 7.68 7.18
N ARG A 139 13.46 8.16 6.34
CA ARG A 139 14.66 8.90 6.77
C ARG A 139 14.66 10.34 6.29
N LEU A 140 14.16 10.60 5.08
CA LEU A 140 14.12 11.95 4.52
C LEU A 140 13.31 12.90 5.41
N GLY A 141 13.83 14.11 5.63
CA GLY A 141 13.15 15.16 6.41
C GLY A 141 12.06 15.88 5.62
N THR A 142 12.14 15.83 4.28
CA THR A 142 11.19 16.47 3.35
C THR A 142 10.98 15.54 2.16
N GLY A 143 9.81 15.63 1.51
CA GLY A 143 9.46 14.82 0.34
C GLY A 143 8.08 14.20 0.45
N THR A 144 7.81 13.20 -0.37
CA THR A 144 6.55 12.45 -0.39
C THR A 144 6.66 11.22 0.50
N ASN A 145 5.79 11.09 1.48
CA ASN A 145 5.77 9.94 2.39
C ASN A 145 4.65 8.97 2.05
N PHE A 146 4.99 7.72 1.80
CA PHE A 146 4.00 6.68 1.49
C PHE A 146 3.51 5.95 2.75
N PRO A 147 2.31 5.33 2.70
CA PRO A 147 1.65 4.77 3.88
C PRO A 147 2.33 3.53 4.47
N GLY A 148 3.33 2.96 3.76
CA GLY A 148 4.06 1.76 4.18
C GLY A 148 3.53 0.45 3.57
N ASN A 149 4.32 -0.61 3.69
CA ASN A 149 4.06 -1.86 2.98
C ASN A 149 2.77 -2.56 3.39
N MET A 150 2.41 -2.58 4.68
CA MET A 150 1.16 -3.22 5.10
C MET A 150 -0.07 -2.49 4.56
N ALA A 151 -0.03 -1.17 4.47
CA ALA A 151 -1.05 -0.38 3.78
C ALA A 151 -1.12 -0.73 2.28
N LEU A 152 0.03 -0.83 1.59
CA LEU A 152 0.07 -1.30 0.21
C LEU A 152 -0.50 -2.72 0.07
N GLY A 153 -0.20 -3.61 1.03
CA GLY A 153 -0.79 -4.94 1.11
C GLY A 153 -2.32 -4.93 1.19
N ALA A 154 -2.89 -3.95 1.92
CA ALA A 154 -4.34 -3.78 2.03
C ALA A 154 -4.97 -3.34 0.71
N THR A 155 -4.26 -2.64 -0.17
CA THR A 155 -4.75 -2.28 -1.51
C THR A 155 -4.87 -3.48 -2.44
N LYS A 156 -4.02 -4.51 -2.28
CA LYS A 156 -3.83 -5.62 -3.22
C LYS A 156 -3.59 -5.17 -4.67
N ASN A 157 -3.15 -3.95 -4.87
CA ASN A 157 -3.00 -3.30 -6.14
C ASN A 157 -1.52 -3.22 -6.55
N GLU A 158 -1.11 -4.02 -7.52
CA GLU A 158 0.25 -4.05 -8.05
C GLU A 158 0.67 -2.68 -8.62
N GLN A 159 -0.27 -1.93 -9.24
CA GLN A 159 0.04 -0.61 -9.79
C GLN A 159 0.33 0.40 -8.67
N SER A 160 -0.37 0.33 -7.53
CA SER A 160 -0.10 1.21 -6.38
C SER A 160 1.28 0.94 -5.76
N ALA A 161 1.73 -0.32 -5.76
CA ALA A 161 3.09 -0.67 -5.34
C ALA A 161 4.15 -0.15 -6.32
N TYR A 162 3.91 -0.29 -7.64
CA TYR A 162 4.79 0.25 -8.68
C TYR A 162 4.87 1.78 -8.61
N ASP A 163 3.72 2.47 -8.54
CA ASP A 163 3.67 3.94 -8.48
C ASP A 163 4.39 4.47 -7.22
N THR A 164 4.28 3.76 -6.09
CA THR A 164 5.04 4.05 -4.86
C THR A 164 6.54 3.95 -5.12
N GLY A 165 7.00 2.86 -5.74
CA GLY A 165 8.39 2.67 -6.13
C GLY A 165 8.89 3.75 -7.07
N VAL A 166 8.08 4.15 -8.06
CA VAL A 166 8.40 5.21 -9.03
C VAL A 166 8.64 6.55 -8.32
N VAL A 167 7.76 6.94 -7.41
CA VAL A 167 7.91 8.23 -6.71
C VAL A 167 9.13 8.22 -5.78
N ILE A 168 9.29 7.15 -4.99
CA ILE A 168 10.46 7.00 -4.11
C ILE A 168 11.75 7.04 -4.95
N GLY A 169 11.82 6.29 -6.05
CA GLY A 169 12.97 6.29 -6.95
C GLY A 169 13.27 7.66 -7.55
N LYS A 170 12.27 8.37 -8.06
CA LYS A 170 12.42 9.73 -8.61
C LYS A 170 12.98 10.71 -7.56
N GLU A 171 12.43 10.71 -6.36
CA GLU A 171 12.85 11.63 -5.30
C GLU A 171 14.28 11.31 -4.84
N LEU A 172 14.60 10.04 -4.60
CA LEU A 172 15.95 9.63 -4.21
C LEU A 172 16.99 9.93 -5.29
N ASN A 173 16.70 9.62 -6.55
CA ASN A 173 17.59 9.95 -7.66
C ASN A 173 17.85 11.46 -7.75
N SER A 174 16.80 12.28 -7.64
CA SER A 174 16.94 13.74 -7.68
C SER A 174 17.79 14.30 -6.55
N LEU A 175 17.83 13.60 -5.41
CA LEU A 175 18.66 13.91 -4.25
C LEU A 175 20.09 13.34 -4.35
N GLY A 176 20.45 12.64 -5.44
CA GLY A 176 21.76 11.98 -5.59
C GLY A 176 21.92 10.72 -4.73
N ILE A 177 20.84 10.13 -4.25
CA ILE A 177 20.82 8.83 -3.56
C ILE A 177 20.53 7.76 -4.59
N ASN A 178 21.47 6.83 -4.76
CA ASN A 178 21.46 5.87 -5.87
C ASN A 178 21.14 4.42 -5.45
N VAL A 179 20.98 4.16 -4.15
CA VAL A 179 20.55 2.87 -3.61
C VAL A 179 19.52 3.08 -2.51
N ASN A 180 18.41 2.35 -2.58
CA ASN A 180 17.41 2.29 -1.53
C ASN A 180 17.36 0.88 -0.92
N PHE A 181 17.63 0.74 0.37
CA PHE A 181 17.45 -0.52 1.10
C PHE A 181 15.94 -0.77 1.37
N ALA A 182 15.21 -0.99 0.30
CA ALA A 182 13.79 -1.30 0.24
C ALA A 182 13.47 -2.07 -1.04
N PRO A 183 12.34 -2.82 -1.03
CA PRO A 183 11.40 -3.03 0.07
C PRO A 183 11.80 -4.17 1.02
N SER A 184 11.22 -4.18 2.24
CA SER A 184 11.10 -5.42 3.00
C SER A 184 10.13 -6.35 2.27
N VAL A 185 10.61 -7.55 1.93
CA VAL A 185 9.81 -8.64 1.36
C VAL A 185 9.61 -9.78 2.37
N ASP A 186 9.82 -9.49 3.64
CA ASP A 186 9.52 -10.39 4.73
C ASP A 186 8.02 -10.68 4.79
N VAL A 187 7.63 -11.93 4.97
CA VAL A 187 6.23 -12.36 5.10
C VAL A 187 5.82 -12.30 6.58
N ASN A 188 4.83 -11.48 6.93
CA ASN A 188 4.38 -11.31 8.32
C ASN A 188 3.49 -12.48 8.78
N ASN A 189 4.03 -13.68 8.78
CA ASN A 189 3.34 -14.90 9.18
C ASN A 189 3.26 -15.12 10.71
N ASN A 190 4.01 -14.33 11.49
CA ASN A 190 3.90 -14.29 12.94
C ASN A 190 3.33 -12.94 13.41
N PRO A 191 2.07 -12.88 13.86
CA PRO A 191 1.47 -11.63 14.34
C PRO A 191 2.22 -11.02 15.55
N LEU A 192 2.94 -11.84 16.30
CA LEU A 192 3.74 -11.40 17.47
C LEU A 192 5.07 -10.75 17.08
N ASN A 193 5.43 -10.72 15.79
CA ASN A 193 6.68 -10.16 15.33
C ASN A 193 6.86 -8.69 15.76
N PRO A 194 7.93 -8.36 16.52
CA PRO A 194 8.13 -7.00 17.04
C PRO A 194 8.73 -6.04 16.01
N VAL A 195 9.41 -6.54 14.96
CA VAL A 195 10.25 -5.77 14.04
C VAL A 195 9.60 -5.53 12.69
N ILE A 196 9.07 -6.58 12.08
CA ILE A 196 8.54 -6.53 10.71
C ILE A 196 7.13 -5.90 10.72
N GLY A 197 6.11 -6.56 11.20
CA GLY A 197 4.78 -5.98 11.36
C GLY A 197 4.36 -5.13 10.16
N LEU A 198 4.19 -3.82 10.39
CA LEU A 198 3.79 -2.83 9.37
C LEU A 198 4.76 -2.70 8.18
N ARG A 199 6.02 -3.18 8.31
CA ARG A 199 7.02 -3.16 7.23
C ARG A 199 6.82 -4.28 6.20
N SER A 200 6.02 -5.30 6.49
CA SER A 200 5.63 -6.35 5.55
C SER A 200 4.38 -5.96 4.77
N PHE A 201 4.30 -6.36 3.52
CA PHE A 201 3.06 -6.19 2.73
C PHE A 201 1.92 -7.07 3.27
N SER A 202 2.21 -8.31 3.73
CA SER A 202 1.16 -9.27 4.07
C SER A 202 1.70 -10.49 4.82
N SER A 203 0.78 -11.27 5.38
CA SER A 203 1.03 -12.67 5.78
C SER A 203 0.94 -13.66 4.61
N ASN A 204 0.50 -13.23 3.44
CA ASN A 204 0.40 -14.05 2.24
C ASN A 204 1.65 -13.87 1.37
N ALA A 205 2.46 -14.91 1.24
CA ALA A 205 3.72 -14.89 0.51
C ALA A 205 3.57 -14.53 -0.98
N ASP A 206 2.47 -14.95 -1.63
CA ASP A 206 2.20 -14.62 -3.04
C ASP A 206 1.92 -13.13 -3.23
N LEU A 207 1.19 -12.52 -2.28
CA LEU A 207 0.92 -11.08 -2.32
C LEU A 207 2.21 -10.28 -2.03
N VAL A 208 3.02 -10.71 -1.05
CA VAL A 208 4.32 -10.09 -0.76
C VAL A 208 5.22 -10.15 -1.99
N ALA A 209 5.29 -11.30 -2.67
CA ALA A 209 6.09 -11.47 -3.88
C ALA A 209 5.64 -10.49 -4.99
N LYS A 210 4.33 -10.42 -5.28
CA LYS A 210 3.79 -9.55 -6.34
C LYS A 210 4.03 -8.08 -6.07
N LEU A 211 3.69 -7.60 -4.87
CA LEU A 211 3.84 -6.19 -4.54
C LEU A 211 5.31 -5.79 -4.36
N GLY A 212 6.12 -6.68 -3.77
CA GLY A 212 7.56 -6.47 -3.62
C GLY A 212 8.25 -6.30 -4.97
N VAL A 213 7.98 -7.20 -5.94
CA VAL A 213 8.49 -7.09 -7.31
C VAL A 213 8.11 -5.76 -7.94
N LYS A 214 6.84 -5.36 -7.84
CA LYS A 214 6.37 -4.10 -8.44
C LYS A 214 6.99 -2.86 -7.82
N MET A 215 7.20 -2.85 -6.51
CA MET A 215 7.91 -1.75 -5.85
C MET A 215 9.40 -1.71 -6.26
N ILE A 216 10.07 -2.87 -6.37
CA ILE A 216 11.44 -2.98 -6.87
C ILE A 216 11.53 -2.43 -8.31
N GLU A 217 10.65 -2.87 -9.21
CA GLU A 217 10.56 -2.38 -10.59
C GLU A 217 10.44 -0.84 -10.61
N GLY A 218 9.49 -0.27 -9.84
CA GLY A 218 9.27 1.17 -9.80
C GLY A 218 10.51 1.95 -9.31
N ILE A 219 11.22 1.46 -8.30
CA ILE A 219 12.46 2.08 -7.79
C ILE A 219 13.55 2.00 -8.87
N GLN A 220 13.78 0.81 -9.44
CA GLN A 220 14.88 0.56 -10.39
C GLN A 220 14.66 1.24 -11.75
N ASP A 221 13.44 1.36 -12.23
CA ASP A 221 13.08 2.10 -13.45
C ASP A 221 13.39 3.60 -13.36
N ASN A 222 13.60 4.12 -12.13
CA ASN A 222 13.98 5.50 -11.89
C ASN A 222 15.46 5.69 -11.50
N GLY A 223 16.31 4.72 -11.84
CA GLY A 223 17.77 4.81 -11.72
C GLY A 223 18.31 4.63 -10.31
N VAL A 224 17.52 4.12 -9.37
CA VAL A 224 17.92 3.80 -7.99
C VAL A 224 17.93 2.28 -7.82
N SER A 225 19.02 1.71 -7.30
CA SER A 225 19.06 0.29 -6.97
C SER A 225 18.14 -0.02 -5.79
N ALA A 226 17.38 -1.13 -5.89
CA ALA A 226 16.57 -1.64 -4.80
C ALA A 226 17.25 -2.83 -4.10
N ALA A 227 17.01 -2.98 -2.80
CA ALA A 227 17.49 -4.13 -2.03
C ALA A 227 16.31 -4.86 -1.37
N ALA A 228 16.05 -6.10 -1.78
CA ALA A 228 15.08 -6.96 -1.11
C ALA A 228 15.65 -7.45 0.24
N LYS A 229 14.85 -7.37 1.32
CA LYS A 229 15.30 -7.65 2.67
C LYS A 229 14.22 -8.29 3.55
N HIS A 230 14.58 -9.06 4.55
CA HIS A 230 15.90 -9.45 5.09
C HIS A 230 16.10 -10.96 4.88
N PHE A 231 17.01 -11.36 4.00
CA PHE A 231 17.19 -12.75 3.57
C PHE A 231 17.77 -13.63 4.69
N PRO A 232 17.25 -14.87 4.90
CA PRO A 232 16.22 -15.58 4.12
C PRO A 232 14.78 -15.38 4.62
N GLY A 233 14.49 -14.39 5.49
CA GLY A 233 13.16 -14.01 5.95
C GLY A 233 13.10 -13.76 7.46
N HIS A 234 12.62 -12.56 7.82
CA HIS A 234 12.54 -12.08 9.22
C HIS A 234 11.11 -12.11 9.79
N GLY A 235 10.10 -12.49 8.98
CA GLY A 235 8.69 -12.33 9.36
C GLY A 235 8.20 -13.27 10.45
N ASP A 236 8.82 -14.43 10.66
CA ASP A 236 8.42 -15.45 11.66
C ASP A 236 9.14 -15.32 13.02
N THR A 237 9.95 -14.29 13.21
CA THR A 237 10.67 -14.09 14.47
C THR A 237 9.79 -13.48 15.56
N ALA A 238 9.97 -13.92 16.82
CA ALA A 238 9.37 -13.32 18.01
C ALA A 238 10.36 -12.46 18.81
N THR A 239 11.61 -12.33 18.34
CA THR A 239 12.69 -11.55 18.96
C THR A 239 13.21 -10.53 17.96
N ASP A 240 13.50 -9.32 18.45
CA ASP A 240 14.07 -8.24 17.67
C ASP A 240 15.59 -8.39 17.60
N SER A 241 16.15 -8.46 16.37
CA SER A 241 17.58 -8.56 16.11
C SER A 241 18.40 -7.36 16.58
N HIS A 242 17.75 -6.21 16.85
CA HIS A 242 18.41 -5.06 17.48
C HIS A 242 18.76 -5.29 18.96
N TYR A 243 18.13 -6.26 19.61
CA TYR A 243 18.33 -6.54 21.06
C TYR A 243 18.82 -7.94 21.36
N GLY A 244 18.81 -8.86 20.40
CA GLY A 244 19.26 -10.24 20.58
C GLY A 244 19.32 -11.01 19.28
N LEU A 245 19.74 -12.27 19.32
CA LEU A 245 19.89 -13.14 18.16
C LEU A 245 18.59 -13.97 17.98
N PRO A 246 17.73 -13.63 17.00
CA PRO A 246 16.49 -14.36 16.75
C PRO A 246 16.78 -15.72 16.11
N LYS A 247 15.79 -16.63 16.21
CA LYS A 247 15.87 -17.98 15.64
C LYS A 247 14.59 -18.32 14.89
N VAL A 248 14.73 -18.91 13.69
CA VAL A 248 13.66 -19.51 12.89
C VAL A 248 13.98 -21.01 12.73
N ASP A 249 13.15 -21.87 13.32
CA ASP A 249 13.37 -23.32 13.34
C ASP A 249 12.47 -24.03 12.32
N LYS A 250 12.73 -23.75 11.02
CA LYS A 250 12.03 -24.32 9.87
C LYS A 250 12.97 -25.07 8.96
N SER A 251 12.48 -26.12 8.31
CA SER A 251 13.21 -26.80 7.24
C SER A 251 13.30 -25.94 6.00
N LEU A 252 14.23 -26.26 5.10
CA LEU A 252 14.38 -25.56 3.82
C LEU A 252 13.10 -25.65 2.96
N GLU A 253 12.41 -26.78 3.00
CA GLU A 253 11.14 -26.99 2.30
C GLU A 253 10.07 -26.03 2.81
N GLU A 254 9.94 -25.87 4.14
CA GLU A 254 8.99 -24.93 4.74
C GLU A 254 9.33 -23.48 4.39
N LEU A 255 10.62 -23.12 4.39
CA LEU A 255 11.05 -21.77 3.98
C LEU A 255 10.77 -21.49 2.50
N LYS A 256 10.92 -22.48 1.61
CA LYS A 256 10.61 -22.34 0.17
C LYS A 256 9.13 -22.06 -0.09
N GLU A 257 8.24 -22.55 0.76
CA GLU A 257 6.79 -22.33 0.61
C GLU A 257 6.36 -20.92 1.04
N VAL A 258 7.09 -20.27 1.94
CA VAL A 258 6.67 -18.99 2.52
C VAL A 258 7.78 -17.93 2.41
N GLU A 259 8.86 -18.04 3.21
CA GLU A 259 9.84 -16.97 3.41
C GLU A 259 10.68 -16.69 2.16
N LEU A 260 11.12 -17.73 1.44
CA LEU A 260 11.98 -17.61 0.26
C LEU A 260 11.24 -17.23 -1.01
N LYS A 261 9.92 -17.41 -1.05
CA LYS A 261 9.10 -17.18 -2.23
C LYS A 261 9.17 -15.73 -2.74
N PRO A 262 9.04 -14.68 -1.90
CA PRO A 262 9.20 -13.31 -2.34
C PRO A 262 10.62 -12.97 -2.81
N PHE A 263 11.65 -13.55 -2.20
CA PHE A 263 13.03 -13.37 -2.63
C PHE A 263 13.29 -14.01 -3.99
N GLN A 264 12.80 -15.24 -4.23
CA GLN A 264 12.91 -15.87 -5.54
C GLN A 264 12.21 -15.04 -6.61
N ALA A 265 11.01 -14.51 -6.31
CA ALA A 265 10.30 -13.63 -7.23
C ALA A 265 11.10 -12.34 -7.53
N ALA A 266 11.72 -11.73 -6.51
CA ALA A 266 12.58 -10.57 -6.69
C ALA A 266 13.81 -10.88 -7.55
N ILE A 267 14.48 -12.02 -7.33
CA ILE A 267 15.61 -12.51 -8.13
C ILE A 267 15.20 -12.72 -9.59
N ASP A 268 14.09 -13.42 -9.82
CA ASP A 268 13.60 -13.74 -11.16
C ASP A 268 13.21 -12.47 -11.96
N ASN A 269 12.91 -11.37 -11.25
CA ASN A 269 12.60 -10.07 -11.84
C ASN A 269 13.75 -9.05 -11.76
N GLY A 270 14.96 -9.50 -11.44
CA GLY A 270 16.18 -8.70 -11.60
C GLY A 270 16.37 -7.65 -10.50
N VAL A 271 16.12 -8.01 -9.25
CA VAL A 271 16.51 -7.16 -8.12
C VAL A 271 18.03 -7.00 -8.08
N ASP A 272 18.52 -5.79 -7.89
CA ASP A 272 19.96 -5.49 -7.87
C ASP A 272 20.67 -6.01 -6.63
N MET A 273 20.01 -5.90 -5.48
CA MET A 273 20.64 -6.21 -4.19
C MET A 273 19.73 -7.07 -3.31
N ILE A 274 20.35 -7.91 -2.48
CA ILE A 274 19.68 -8.60 -1.38
C ILE A 274 20.44 -8.30 -0.09
N MET A 275 19.67 -7.87 0.94
CA MET A 275 20.21 -7.64 2.29
C MET A 275 19.95 -8.84 3.18
N THR A 276 20.97 -9.29 3.90
CA THR A 276 20.93 -10.45 4.78
C THR A 276 20.26 -10.15 6.12
N ALA A 277 19.87 -11.19 6.86
CA ALA A 277 19.26 -11.09 8.19
C ALA A 277 20.21 -11.64 9.29
N HIS A 278 20.24 -10.98 10.45
CA HIS A 278 20.97 -11.46 11.63
C HIS A 278 20.13 -12.49 12.42
N ILE A 279 19.82 -13.63 11.80
CA ILE A 279 18.89 -14.66 12.30
C ILE A 279 19.53 -16.03 12.17
N GLN A 280 19.34 -16.88 13.18
CA GLN A 280 19.75 -18.29 13.18
C GLN A 280 18.71 -19.18 12.49
N PHE A 281 19.16 -20.03 11.57
CA PHE A 281 18.36 -21.05 10.89
C PHE A 281 18.93 -22.46 11.15
N PRO A 282 18.69 -23.05 12.32
CA PRO A 282 19.33 -24.28 12.76
C PRO A 282 19.04 -25.52 11.93
N GLN A 283 18.00 -25.49 11.08
CA GLN A 283 17.70 -26.57 10.16
C GLN A 283 18.60 -26.54 8.91
N ILE A 284 19.16 -25.38 8.56
CA ILE A 284 20.06 -25.18 7.41
C ILE A 284 21.50 -25.08 7.88
N GLU A 285 21.82 -24.03 8.63
CA GLU A 285 23.16 -23.82 9.21
C GLU A 285 23.34 -24.70 10.45
N LYS A 286 24.41 -25.52 10.47
CA LYS A 286 24.71 -26.44 11.58
C LYS A 286 25.92 -26.02 12.39
N ASP A 287 26.76 -25.16 11.82
CA ASP A 287 27.97 -24.72 12.48
C ASP A 287 27.68 -23.73 13.61
N THR A 288 28.56 -23.73 14.57
CA THR A 288 28.46 -22.90 15.78
C THR A 288 29.70 -22.04 15.95
N TYR A 289 29.53 -20.96 16.68
CA TYR A 289 30.59 -20.04 17.05
C TYR A 289 30.58 -19.80 18.56
N THR A 290 31.76 -19.72 19.18
CA THR A 290 31.85 -19.41 20.61
C THR A 290 31.69 -17.90 20.81
N SER A 291 30.54 -17.46 21.33
CA SER A 291 30.23 -16.03 21.57
C SER A 291 31.27 -15.37 22.48
N ILE A 292 31.77 -14.21 22.06
CA ILE A 292 32.66 -13.38 22.88
C ILE A 292 31.95 -12.77 24.09
N LYS A 293 30.63 -12.69 24.08
CA LYS A 293 29.81 -12.11 25.13
C LYS A 293 29.84 -12.92 26.42
N ASP A 294 29.70 -14.23 26.32
CA ASP A 294 29.49 -15.11 27.46
C ASP A 294 30.18 -16.48 27.35
N GLY A 295 30.88 -16.73 26.23
CA GLY A 295 31.59 -17.99 25.96
C GLY A 295 30.68 -19.17 25.63
N GLN A 296 29.39 -18.94 25.34
CA GLN A 296 28.46 -19.99 24.90
C GLN A 296 28.59 -20.28 23.41
N GLU A 297 28.36 -21.53 23.04
CA GLU A 297 28.19 -21.92 21.63
C GLU A 297 26.86 -21.43 21.12
N ILE A 298 26.88 -20.61 20.07
CA ILE A 298 25.72 -20.11 19.36
C ILE A 298 25.77 -20.55 17.91
N GLN A 299 24.63 -20.79 17.30
CA GLN A 299 24.58 -21.06 15.87
C GLN A 299 24.98 -19.82 15.07
N ILE A 300 25.69 -20.02 13.96
CA ILE A 300 26.07 -18.94 13.04
C ILE A 300 24.79 -18.35 12.44
N PRO A 301 24.58 -17.01 12.46
CA PRO A 301 23.42 -16.37 11.83
C PRO A 301 23.57 -16.31 10.31
N ALA A 302 22.46 -16.18 9.58
CA ALA A 302 22.42 -16.18 8.11
C ALA A 302 23.42 -15.22 7.46
N THR A 303 23.61 -14.03 8.05
CA THR A 303 24.60 -13.03 7.55
C THR A 303 26.05 -13.57 7.48
N LEU A 304 26.38 -14.58 8.28
CA LEU A 304 27.74 -15.14 8.41
C LEU A 304 27.83 -16.60 7.95
N SER A 305 26.79 -17.15 7.31
CA SER A 305 26.65 -18.54 6.92
C SER A 305 26.90 -18.77 5.44
N ASP A 306 27.92 -19.56 5.09
CA ASP A 306 28.21 -19.99 3.72
C ASP A 306 27.08 -20.88 3.16
N ASP A 307 26.55 -21.81 3.96
CA ASP A 307 25.41 -22.65 3.57
C ASP A 307 24.21 -21.83 3.11
N ILE A 308 23.99 -20.65 3.74
CA ILE A 308 22.84 -19.78 3.41
C ILE A 308 23.15 -18.80 2.30
N LEU A 309 24.30 -18.13 2.31
CA LEU A 309 24.60 -17.07 1.33
C LEU A 309 25.20 -17.61 0.04
N THR A 310 26.15 -18.49 0.12
CA THR A 310 26.73 -19.16 -1.06
C THR A 310 25.84 -20.31 -1.50
N GLY A 311 25.57 -21.30 -0.64
CA GLY A 311 24.84 -22.49 -1.02
C GLY A 311 23.39 -22.19 -1.44
N LEU A 312 22.59 -21.57 -0.56
CA LEU A 312 21.19 -21.34 -0.86
C LEU A 312 20.96 -20.14 -1.80
N LEU A 313 21.51 -18.93 -1.48
CA LEU A 313 21.19 -17.72 -2.24
C LEU A 313 21.90 -17.68 -3.60
N ARG A 314 23.22 -17.94 -3.64
CA ARG A 314 23.97 -17.90 -4.90
C ARG A 314 23.68 -19.09 -5.79
N GLU A 315 23.86 -20.33 -5.25
CA GLU A 315 23.83 -21.55 -6.06
C GLU A 315 22.40 -22.03 -6.31
N ASP A 316 21.58 -22.25 -5.24
CA ASP A 316 20.25 -22.83 -5.39
C ASP A 316 19.25 -21.82 -5.98
N MET A 317 19.26 -20.54 -5.55
CA MET A 317 18.36 -19.50 -6.01
C MET A 317 18.89 -18.69 -7.20
N ASN A 318 20.16 -18.91 -7.61
CA ASN A 318 20.81 -18.25 -8.74
C ASN A 318 20.83 -16.72 -8.66
N PHE A 319 21.13 -16.15 -7.51
CA PHE A 319 21.28 -14.71 -7.35
C PHE A 319 22.65 -14.22 -7.80
N GLU A 320 22.71 -13.39 -8.84
CA GLU A 320 23.94 -12.83 -9.41
C GLU A 320 24.23 -11.37 -8.98
N GLY A 321 23.27 -10.70 -8.30
CA GLY A 321 23.40 -9.32 -7.84
C GLY A 321 24.28 -9.17 -6.60
N VAL A 322 24.23 -8.00 -5.96
CA VAL A 322 25.04 -7.67 -4.77
C VAL A 322 24.39 -8.19 -3.49
N ILE A 323 25.12 -8.96 -2.69
CA ILE A 323 24.74 -9.34 -1.32
C ILE A 323 25.33 -8.32 -0.35
N ILE A 324 24.46 -7.66 0.41
CA ILE A 324 24.87 -6.72 1.47
C ILE A 324 24.40 -7.23 2.83
N THR A 325 25.18 -7.03 3.88
CA THR A 325 24.74 -7.36 5.23
C THR A 325 23.66 -6.39 5.72
N ASP A 326 22.82 -6.79 6.68
CA ASP A 326 22.21 -5.82 7.59
C ASP A 326 23.33 -5.18 8.45
N ALA A 327 23.01 -4.13 9.18
CA ALA A 327 23.99 -3.33 9.93
C ALA A 327 24.78 -4.18 10.95
N LEU A 328 26.08 -4.37 10.71
CA LEU A 328 26.92 -5.26 11.53
C LEU A 328 27.13 -4.76 12.96
N ASN A 329 26.88 -3.50 13.24
CA ASN A 329 26.91 -2.94 14.60
C ASN A 329 25.65 -3.23 15.44
N MET A 330 24.65 -3.97 14.92
CA MET A 330 23.49 -4.42 15.70
C MET A 330 23.90 -5.43 16.76
N ALA A 331 23.19 -5.40 17.92
CA ALA A 331 23.56 -6.21 19.09
C ALA A 331 23.60 -7.74 18.83
N ALA A 332 22.74 -8.23 17.94
CA ALA A 332 22.79 -9.64 17.52
C ALA A 332 24.17 -10.08 17.02
N ILE A 333 24.90 -9.20 16.39
CA ILE A 333 26.23 -9.43 15.83
C ILE A 333 27.32 -8.85 16.76
N SER A 334 27.27 -7.55 17.05
CA SER A 334 28.36 -6.83 17.73
C SER A 334 28.65 -7.33 19.14
N GLU A 335 27.64 -7.90 19.85
CA GLU A 335 27.86 -8.47 21.17
C GLU A 335 28.44 -9.90 21.17
N ASN A 336 28.24 -10.64 20.07
CA ASN A 336 28.61 -12.04 19.97
C ASN A 336 29.89 -12.30 19.17
N PHE A 337 30.23 -11.40 18.23
CA PHE A 337 31.38 -11.51 17.34
C PHE A 337 32.26 -10.26 17.43
N GLY A 338 33.56 -10.37 17.20
CA GLY A 338 34.46 -9.20 17.11
C GLY A 338 34.32 -8.50 15.76
N GLU A 339 34.50 -7.17 15.70
CA GLU A 339 34.28 -6.37 14.48
C GLU A 339 35.06 -6.91 13.26
N VAL A 340 36.39 -7.23 13.42
CA VAL A 340 37.22 -7.80 12.36
C VAL A 340 36.74 -9.20 11.96
N GLU A 341 36.50 -10.06 12.94
CA GLU A 341 36.04 -11.44 12.70
C GLU A 341 34.71 -11.48 12.00
N THR A 342 33.80 -10.60 12.38
CA THR A 342 32.47 -10.48 11.71
C THR A 342 32.59 -10.21 10.23
N VAL A 343 33.42 -9.23 9.83
CA VAL A 343 33.63 -8.89 8.42
C VAL A 343 34.31 -10.00 7.64
N LYS A 344 35.31 -10.67 8.26
CA LYS A 344 35.93 -11.87 7.69
C LYS A 344 34.89 -12.95 7.40
N MET A 345 34.16 -13.39 8.42
CA MET A 345 33.14 -14.43 8.27
C MET A 345 32.09 -14.05 7.23
N ALA A 346 31.63 -12.76 7.19
CA ALA A 346 30.70 -12.29 6.18
C ALA A 346 31.26 -12.44 4.75
N PHE A 347 32.49 -12.06 4.53
CA PHE A 347 33.14 -12.17 3.21
C PHE A 347 33.41 -13.64 2.81
N GLU A 348 33.79 -14.48 3.77
CA GLU A 348 33.91 -15.93 3.56
C GLU A 348 32.57 -16.54 3.16
N ALA A 349 31.48 -16.14 3.84
CA ALA A 349 30.14 -16.62 3.57
C ALA A 349 29.52 -16.16 2.23
N GLY A 350 30.13 -15.19 1.53
CA GLY A 350 29.66 -14.75 0.21
C GLY A 350 29.07 -13.33 0.15
N VAL A 351 29.18 -12.54 1.22
CA VAL A 351 28.80 -11.12 1.24
C VAL A 351 29.70 -10.30 0.32
N ASP A 352 29.11 -9.35 -0.42
CA ASP A 352 29.84 -8.43 -1.29
C ASP A 352 30.06 -7.06 -0.62
N ILE A 353 29.16 -6.62 0.26
CA ILE A 353 29.28 -5.35 0.99
C ILE A 353 28.99 -5.56 2.48
N ALA A 354 29.94 -5.17 3.33
CA ALA A 354 29.78 -5.10 4.78
C ALA A 354 29.20 -3.73 5.16
N LEU A 355 27.92 -3.69 5.56
CA LEU A 355 27.23 -2.48 5.99
C LEU A 355 27.53 -2.16 7.44
N MET A 356 27.98 -0.92 7.70
CA MET A 356 28.29 -0.42 9.05
C MET A 356 29.22 -1.36 9.84
N PRO A 357 30.38 -1.71 9.27
CA PRO A 357 31.29 -2.70 9.85
C PRO A 357 31.85 -2.29 11.22
N THR A 358 31.91 -0.99 11.49
CA THR A 358 32.26 -0.39 12.77
C THR A 358 31.59 0.97 12.94
N ILE A 359 31.53 1.48 14.17
CA ILE A 359 30.99 2.80 14.47
C ILE A 359 32.08 3.86 14.28
N LEU A 360 31.81 4.80 13.37
CA LEU A 360 32.69 5.97 13.11
C LEU A 360 31.97 7.25 13.55
N ARG A 361 32.54 7.96 14.53
CA ARG A 361 32.00 9.23 15.08
C ARG A 361 33.04 10.33 15.19
N SER A 362 34.31 9.98 14.97
CA SER A 362 35.45 10.89 15.06
C SER A 362 36.71 10.24 14.46
N LYS A 363 37.78 11.02 14.33
CA LYS A 363 39.12 10.48 13.92
C LYS A 363 39.65 9.38 14.83
N GLU A 364 39.27 9.40 16.10
CA GLU A 364 39.67 8.38 17.06
C GLU A 364 39.12 6.99 16.75
N ASP A 365 38.08 6.88 15.93
CA ASP A 365 37.49 5.61 15.49
C ASP A 365 38.13 5.04 14.20
N VAL A 366 38.82 5.86 13.40
CA VAL A 366 39.45 5.45 12.13
C VAL A 366 40.38 4.22 12.29
N PRO A 367 41.17 4.07 13.38
CA PRO A 367 41.96 2.85 13.59
C PRO A 367 41.15 1.55 13.62
N LYS A 368 39.83 1.58 13.96
CA LYS A 368 39.00 0.39 13.93
C LYS A 368 38.74 -0.05 12.48
N LEU A 369 38.41 0.90 11.60
CA LEU A 369 38.20 0.62 10.18
C LEU A 369 39.49 0.09 9.54
N ARG A 370 40.65 0.67 9.87
CA ARG A 370 41.95 0.20 9.43
C ARG A 370 42.23 -1.22 9.90
N ALA A 371 41.91 -1.55 11.17
CA ALA A 371 42.06 -2.90 11.71
C ALA A 371 41.20 -3.93 10.94
N ILE A 372 40.02 -3.54 10.47
CA ILE A 372 39.18 -4.39 9.63
C ILE A 372 39.86 -4.65 8.29
N VAL A 373 40.33 -3.60 7.59
CA VAL A 373 41.05 -3.74 6.31
C VAL A 373 42.28 -4.60 6.47
N ASP A 374 43.12 -4.32 7.49
CA ASP A 374 44.33 -5.10 7.78
C ASP A 374 44.03 -6.57 8.10
N GLY A 375 42.94 -6.83 8.85
CA GLY A 375 42.50 -8.19 9.16
C GLY A 375 42.01 -8.97 7.94
N ILE A 376 41.32 -8.34 7.00
CA ILE A 376 40.96 -8.97 5.73
C ILE A 376 42.19 -9.26 4.88
N LYS A 377 43.13 -8.31 4.78
CA LYS A 377 44.41 -8.52 4.08
C LYS A 377 45.19 -9.69 4.68
N GLU A 378 45.25 -9.81 6.00
CA GLU A 378 45.88 -10.94 6.68
C GLU A 378 45.15 -12.25 6.38
N ALA A 379 43.84 -12.29 6.37
CA ALA A 379 43.04 -13.46 6.01
C ALA A 379 43.31 -13.90 4.57
N VAL A 380 43.42 -12.95 3.63
CA VAL A 380 43.81 -13.25 2.24
C VAL A 380 45.22 -13.80 2.16
N ALA A 381 46.19 -13.17 2.85
CA ALA A 381 47.57 -13.61 2.85
C ALA A 381 47.75 -15.01 3.46
N ASN A 382 46.94 -15.39 4.44
CA ASN A 382 46.95 -16.70 5.08
C ASN A 382 46.13 -17.75 4.32
N GLY A 383 45.39 -17.36 3.29
CA GLY A 383 44.50 -18.23 2.50
C GLY A 383 43.20 -18.63 3.20
N GLU A 384 42.76 -17.86 4.22
CA GLU A 384 41.47 -18.00 4.88
C GLU A 384 40.38 -17.48 3.93
N ILE A 385 40.59 -16.33 3.29
CA ILE A 385 39.76 -15.82 2.20
C ILE A 385 40.56 -15.90 0.90
N SER A 386 40.04 -16.42 -0.18
CA SER A 386 40.70 -16.42 -1.45
C SER A 386 40.71 -15.03 -2.09
N GLU A 387 41.78 -14.64 -2.79
CA GLU A 387 41.82 -13.39 -3.54
C GLU A 387 40.74 -13.36 -4.64
N GLU A 388 40.40 -14.53 -5.21
CA GLU A 388 39.31 -14.69 -6.17
C GLU A 388 37.98 -14.27 -5.55
N ARG A 389 37.69 -14.64 -4.30
CA ARG A 389 36.48 -14.25 -3.57
C ARG A 389 36.36 -12.73 -3.43
N ILE A 390 37.48 -12.03 -3.13
CA ILE A 390 37.51 -10.56 -3.06
C ILE A 390 37.29 -9.96 -4.45
N ASN A 391 37.90 -10.52 -5.52
CA ASN A 391 37.71 -10.07 -6.89
C ASN A 391 36.26 -10.16 -7.32
N GLU A 392 35.62 -11.32 -7.12
CA GLU A 392 34.19 -11.52 -7.45
C GLU A 392 33.29 -10.51 -6.78
N SER A 393 33.50 -10.19 -5.49
CA SER A 393 32.71 -9.19 -4.78
C SER A 393 32.94 -7.79 -5.34
N ALA A 394 34.18 -7.38 -5.52
CA ALA A 394 34.50 -6.09 -6.11
C ALA A 394 33.90 -5.95 -7.52
N GLU A 395 33.95 -7.03 -8.33
CA GLU A 395 33.35 -7.06 -9.68
C GLU A 395 31.85 -6.86 -9.65
N ARG A 396 31.12 -7.49 -8.69
CA ARG A 396 29.65 -7.28 -8.54
C ARG A 396 29.33 -5.86 -8.15
N VAL A 397 30.09 -5.29 -7.21
CA VAL A 397 29.91 -3.89 -6.77
C VAL A 397 30.18 -2.92 -7.91
N VAL A 398 31.31 -3.09 -8.63
CA VAL A 398 31.68 -2.24 -9.77
C VAL A 398 30.67 -2.40 -10.91
N LYS A 399 30.23 -3.64 -11.20
CA LYS A 399 29.20 -3.91 -12.21
C LYS A 399 27.90 -3.19 -11.89
N LEU A 400 27.45 -3.20 -10.62
CA LEU A 400 26.27 -2.46 -10.19
C LEU A 400 26.43 -0.95 -10.45
N LYS A 401 27.61 -0.39 -10.16
CA LYS A 401 27.91 1.02 -10.44
C LYS A 401 27.88 1.34 -11.93
N ILE A 402 28.32 0.41 -12.79
CA ILE A 402 28.25 0.53 -14.26
C ILE A 402 26.80 0.45 -14.73
N ASP A 403 26.07 -0.61 -14.33
CA ASP A 403 24.69 -0.86 -14.77
C ASP A 403 23.73 0.28 -14.42
N ARG A 404 24.00 0.99 -13.32
CA ARG A 404 23.23 2.15 -12.86
C ARG A 404 23.79 3.51 -13.31
N GLY A 405 24.85 3.51 -14.13
CA GLY A 405 25.48 4.73 -14.63
C GLY A 405 26.15 5.59 -13.54
N ILE A 406 26.39 5.02 -12.36
CA ILE A 406 27.03 5.73 -11.24
C ILE A 406 28.49 6.05 -11.60
N ILE A 407 29.12 5.18 -12.35
CA ILE A 407 30.53 5.34 -12.77
C ILE A 407 30.72 6.51 -13.77
N ASP A 408 29.66 6.93 -14.44
CA ASP A 408 29.69 8.02 -15.43
C ASP A 408 29.71 9.43 -14.81
N ILE A 409 29.87 9.54 -13.50
CA ILE A 409 29.85 10.83 -12.78
C ILE A 409 30.93 11.80 -13.28
N GLU A 410 32.01 11.29 -13.86
CA GLU A 410 33.04 12.13 -14.51
C GLU A 410 32.45 12.99 -15.64
N ASN A 411 31.43 12.49 -16.32
CA ASN A 411 30.70 13.16 -17.38
C ASN A 411 29.60 14.09 -16.91
N ASP A 412 29.20 13.99 -15.65
CA ASP A 412 28.22 14.89 -15.02
C ASP A 412 28.88 16.23 -14.70
N ASN A 413 28.55 17.25 -15.50
CA ASN A 413 29.08 18.60 -15.34
C ASN A 413 28.10 19.53 -14.62
N ARG A 414 27.02 19.02 -14.03
CA ARG A 414 26.08 19.83 -13.25
C ARG A 414 26.79 20.44 -12.05
N THR A 415 26.44 21.69 -11.77
CA THR A 415 26.85 22.36 -10.54
C THR A 415 25.98 21.93 -9.36
N ALA A 416 26.42 22.18 -8.14
CA ALA A 416 25.61 21.94 -6.94
C ALA A 416 24.26 22.66 -7.02
N ASP A 417 24.23 23.90 -7.51
CA ASP A 417 23.00 24.69 -7.64
C ASP A 417 22.02 24.05 -8.62
N GLU A 418 22.49 23.52 -9.74
CA GLU A 418 21.64 22.81 -10.72
C GLU A 418 21.06 21.52 -10.16
N VAL A 419 21.85 20.76 -9.37
CA VAL A 419 21.38 19.55 -8.68
C VAL A 419 20.33 19.90 -7.63
N ILE A 420 20.56 20.93 -6.83
CA ILE A 420 19.63 21.43 -5.80
C ILE A 420 18.30 21.87 -6.44
N GLU A 421 18.36 22.68 -7.51
CA GLU A 421 17.14 23.16 -8.18
C GLU A 421 16.34 22.00 -8.81
N ASN A 422 17.03 21.01 -9.39
CA ASN A 422 16.38 19.79 -9.84
C ASN A 422 15.68 19.06 -8.69
N ALA A 423 16.38 18.81 -7.57
CA ALA A 423 15.81 18.15 -6.42
C ALA A 423 14.57 18.90 -5.88
N LYS A 424 14.63 20.21 -5.75
CA LYS A 424 13.48 21.05 -5.33
C LYS A 424 12.27 20.94 -6.26
N SER A 425 12.48 20.68 -7.55
CA SER A 425 11.39 20.54 -8.52
C SER A 425 10.70 19.18 -8.45
N VAL A 426 11.39 18.15 -7.95
CA VAL A 426 10.93 16.75 -7.92
C VAL A 426 10.40 16.35 -6.54
N VAL A 427 11.20 16.63 -5.49
CA VAL A 427 10.91 16.19 -4.11
C VAL A 427 9.65 16.88 -3.59
N GLY A 428 8.66 16.09 -3.21
CA GLY A 428 7.38 16.59 -2.71
C GLY A 428 6.57 17.37 -3.75
N SER A 429 6.77 17.11 -5.06
CA SER A 429 5.96 17.72 -6.11
C SER A 429 4.48 17.37 -5.96
N GLN A 430 3.59 18.22 -6.48
CA GLN A 430 2.13 17.97 -6.41
C GLN A 430 1.75 16.63 -7.06
N GLU A 431 2.39 16.26 -8.17
CA GLU A 431 2.18 14.97 -8.84
C GLU A 431 2.49 13.80 -7.90
N ASN A 432 3.63 13.85 -7.19
CA ASN A 432 4.04 12.84 -6.24
C ASN A 432 3.05 12.73 -5.07
N ARG A 433 2.57 13.88 -4.54
CA ARG A 433 1.60 13.93 -3.46
C ARG A 433 0.22 13.43 -3.85
N ASP A 434 -0.19 13.65 -5.09
CA ASP A 434 -1.45 13.11 -5.62
C ASP A 434 -1.41 11.57 -5.67
N VAL A 435 -0.25 10.98 -6.00
CA VAL A 435 -0.04 9.53 -5.91
C VAL A 435 -0.10 9.05 -4.46
N GLU A 436 0.60 9.73 -3.54
CA GLU A 436 0.57 9.42 -2.10
C GLU A 436 -0.86 9.40 -1.56
N ARG A 437 -1.63 10.48 -1.80
CA ARG A 437 -3.01 10.63 -1.36
C ARG A 437 -3.90 9.49 -1.86
N ARG A 438 -3.79 9.17 -3.16
CA ARG A 438 -4.55 8.08 -3.79
C ARG A 438 -4.23 6.73 -3.17
N VAL A 439 -2.94 6.40 -3.09
CA VAL A 439 -2.47 5.10 -2.56
C VAL A 439 -2.84 4.95 -1.08
N SER A 440 -2.68 6.02 -0.30
CA SER A 440 -3.03 6.00 1.13
C SER A 440 -4.53 5.81 1.36
N ALA A 441 -5.38 6.48 0.58
CA ALA A 441 -6.83 6.32 0.68
C ALA A 441 -7.29 4.92 0.24
N GLU A 442 -6.69 4.36 -0.83
CA GLU A 442 -6.99 3.02 -1.33
C GLU A 442 -6.69 1.91 -0.29
N ALA A 443 -5.74 2.15 0.62
CA ALA A 443 -5.35 1.20 1.65
C ALA A 443 -6.32 1.13 2.83
N ILE A 444 -7.11 2.17 3.08
CA ILE A 444 -7.96 2.26 4.27
C ILE A 444 -8.99 1.15 4.28
N THR A 445 -8.98 0.36 5.35
CA THR A 445 -9.81 -0.83 5.51
C THR A 445 -10.86 -0.61 6.58
N VAL A 446 -12.13 -0.74 6.24
CA VAL A 446 -13.23 -0.72 7.20
C VAL A 446 -13.53 -2.14 7.65
N VAL A 447 -13.50 -2.39 8.95
CA VAL A 447 -13.76 -3.73 9.52
C VAL A 447 -15.07 -3.81 10.30
N LYS A 448 -15.63 -2.68 10.72
CA LYS A 448 -16.96 -2.59 11.33
C LYS A 448 -17.68 -1.36 10.81
N ASN A 449 -18.93 -1.51 10.51
CA ASN A 449 -19.87 -0.42 10.16
C ASN A 449 -21.30 -0.80 10.56
N GLU A 450 -21.48 -1.10 11.84
CA GLU A 450 -22.79 -1.38 12.39
C GLU A 450 -23.66 -0.13 12.33
N GLU A 451 -24.94 -0.33 12.08
CA GLU A 451 -25.91 0.78 11.98
C GLU A 451 -25.59 1.80 10.87
N ASN A 452 -24.71 1.44 9.92
CA ASN A 452 -24.29 2.31 8.81
C ASN A 452 -23.79 3.69 9.30
N ILE A 453 -22.98 3.70 10.35
CA ILE A 453 -22.37 4.92 10.90
C ILE A 453 -21.52 5.63 9.85
N LEU A 454 -20.78 4.86 9.05
CA LEU A 454 -19.96 5.39 7.97
C LEU A 454 -20.72 5.42 6.65
N PRO A 455 -20.53 6.46 5.85
CA PRO A 455 -19.70 7.63 6.10
C PRO A 455 -20.39 8.65 7.02
N LEU A 456 -19.60 9.35 7.85
CA LEU A 456 -20.08 10.47 8.64
C LEU A 456 -20.45 11.65 7.73
N ASN A 457 -21.62 12.24 7.98
CA ASN A 457 -22.13 13.35 7.16
C ASN A 457 -22.59 14.52 8.05
N PRO A 458 -21.64 15.27 8.65
CA PRO A 458 -22.00 16.36 9.53
C PRO A 458 -22.65 17.52 8.78
N LYS A 459 -23.66 18.14 9.42
CA LYS A 459 -24.31 19.36 8.93
C LYS A 459 -23.46 20.58 9.25
N GLU A 460 -23.76 21.69 8.60
CA GLU A 460 -23.05 22.95 8.85
C GLU A 460 -23.21 23.39 10.31
N GLY A 461 -22.08 23.64 10.98
CA GLY A 461 -22.02 24.08 12.38
C GLY A 461 -22.07 22.97 13.42
N GLU A 462 -22.24 21.70 13.03
CA GLU A 462 -22.10 20.58 13.95
C GLU A 462 -20.64 20.40 14.40
N LYS A 463 -20.47 19.79 15.56
CA LYS A 463 -19.15 19.69 16.22
C LYS A 463 -18.57 18.29 16.08
N VAL A 464 -17.35 18.22 15.56
CA VAL A 464 -16.55 16.99 15.45
C VAL A 464 -15.43 16.99 16.47
N LEU A 465 -15.36 15.96 17.32
CA LEU A 465 -14.30 15.74 18.29
C LEU A 465 -13.30 14.74 17.74
N LEU A 466 -12.04 15.18 17.63
CA LEU A 466 -10.91 14.35 17.19
C LEU A 466 -10.05 14.00 18.41
N ILE A 467 -9.87 12.70 18.66
CA ILE A 467 -9.18 12.18 19.85
C ILE A 467 -8.00 11.33 19.38
N ALA A 468 -6.82 11.51 19.96
CA ALA A 468 -5.63 10.75 19.60
C ALA A 468 -4.81 10.35 20.82
N PRO A 469 -4.05 9.22 20.76
CA PRO A 469 -3.14 8.82 21.82
C PRO A 469 -1.94 9.75 21.97
N TYR A 470 -1.54 10.44 20.89
CA TYR A 470 -0.38 11.33 20.90
C TYR A 470 -0.65 12.68 20.23
N ASP A 471 -0.01 13.75 20.74
CA ASP A 471 -0.21 15.11 20.26
C ASP A 471 0.18 15.31 18.79
N ASN A 472 1.16 14.56 18.30
CA ASN A 472 1.64 14.65 16.90
C ASN A 472 0.70 14.04 15.87
N GLU A 473 -0.34 13.34 16.26
CA GLU A 473 -1.33 12.74 15.36
C GLU A 473 -2.55 13.66 15.11
N LEU A 474 -2.91 14.49 16.11
CA LEU A 474 -4.01 15.45 16.02
C LEU A 474 -3.88 16.42 14.82
N PRO A 475 -2.69 16.95 14.49
CA PRO A 475 -2.49 17.73 13.28
C PRO A 475 -2.90 16.99 12.01
N GLY A 476 -2.60 15.69 11.89
CA GLY A 476 -2.97 14.86 10.74
C GLY A 476 -4.48 14.69 10.58
N MET A 477 -5.20 14.48 11.69
CA MET A 477 -6.67 14.40 11.68
C MET A 477 -7.29 15.75 11.27
N LYS A 478 -6.82 16.85 11.86
CA LYS A 478 -7.27 18.21 11.50
C LYS A 478 -6.98 18.53 10.04
N PHE A 479 -5.77 18.18 9.57
CA PHE A 479 -5.38 18.40 8.19
C PHE A 479 -6.32 17.70 7.22
N GLY A 480 -6.60 16.39 7.44
CA GLY A 480 -7.54 15.62 6.63
C GLY A 480 -8.90 16.29 6.55
N LEU A 481 -9.51 16.61 7.69
CA LEU A 481 -10.87 17.18 7.71
C LEU A 481 -10.92 18.62 7.16
N ASN A 482 -9.95 19.47 7.50
CA ASN A 482 -9.89 20.84 6.95
C ASN A 482 -9.71 20.84 5.43
N ARG A 483 -8.95 19.87 4.88
CA ARG A 483 -8.81 19.69 3.43
C ARG A 483 -10.16 19.39 2.78
N LEU A 484 -10.94 18.46 3.35
CA LEU A 484 -12.27 18.09 2.84
C LEU A 484 -13.26 19.25 2.91
N ILE A 485 -13.25 20.04 3.99
CA ILE A 485 -14.06 21.26 4.12
C ILE A 485 -13.67 22.27 3.03
N LYS A 486 -12.38 22.50 2.83
CA LYS A 486 -11.86 23.41 1.80
C LYS A 486 -12.23 22.97 0.38
N GLU A 487 -12.24 21.66 0.13
CA GLU A 487 -12.65 21.05 -1.14
C GLU A 487 -14.18 21.01 -1.32
N GLY A 488 -14.96 21.39 -0.30
CA GLY A 488 -16.43 21.37 -0.33
C GLY A 488 -17.02 19.97 -0.30
N LYS A 489 -16.26 18.97 0.13
CA LYS A 489 -16.69 17.57 0.27
C LYS A 489 -17.36 17.30 1.62
N VAL A 490 -17.06 18.12 2.61
CA VAL A 490 -17.66 18.09 3.96
C VAL A 490 -18.11 19.50 4.29
N ASN A 491 -19.26 19.64 4.95
CA ASN A 491 -19.77 20.91 5.42
C ASN A 491 -18.82 21.55 6.44
N SER A 492 -18.92 22.87 6.62
CA SER A 492 -18.17 23.57 7.65
C SER A 492 -18.62 23.13 9.05
N VAL A 493 -17.71 22.61 9.86
CA VAL A 493 -17.98 22.08 11.21
C VAL A 493 -17.13 22.78 12.26
N GLU A 494 -17.57 22.69 13.51
CA GLU A 494 -16.74 23.07 14.66
C GLU A 494 -15.81 21.92 15.02
N LEU A 495 -14.49 22.18 15.13
CA LEU A 495 -13.49 21.17 15.47
C LEU A 495 -13.02 21.33 16.91
N ASP A 496 -13.09 20.24 17.68
CA ASP A 496 -12.44 20.12 18.97
C ASP A 496 -11.46 18.95 18.98
N THR A 497 -10.50 18.96 19.88
CA THR A 497 -9.46 17.93 19.97
C THR A 497 -9.14 17.53 21.39
N TYR A 498 -8.66 16.27 21.55
CA TYR A 498 -8.21 15.76 22.83
C TYR A 498 -7.07 14.76 22.64
N CYS A 499 -6.03 14.85 23.48
CA CYS A 499 -4.95 13.88 23.56
C CYS A 499 -5.06 13.09 24.85
N TYR A 500 -5.22 11.76 24.78
CA TYR A 500 -5.42 10.91 25.95
C TYR A 500 -4.15 10.18 26.42
N LYS A 501 -2.99 10.68 26.07
CA LYS A 501 -1.69 10.05 26.36
C LYS A 501 -1.53 9.67 27.83
N SER A 502 -1.35 8.35 28.06
CA SER A 502 -1.12 7.77 29.40
C SER A 502 -2.26 7.94 30.41
N GLU A 503 -3.48 8.23 29.98
CA GLU A 503 -4.66 8.28 30.83
C GLU A 503 -5.15 6.89 31.18
N ALA A 504 -5.31 6.60 32.43
CA ALA A 504 -5.77 5.26 32.86
C ALA A 504 -7.27 5.02 32.59
N THR A 505 -8.06 6.08 32.59
CA THR A 505 -9.53 6.07 32.32
C THR A 505 -9.93 7.40 31.71
N MET A 506 -11.09 7.45 31.08
CA MET A 506 -11.68 8.66 30.52
C MET A 506 -11.91 9.75 31.56
N THR A 507 -11.32 10.93 31.35
CA THR A 507 -11.40 12.07 32.25
C THR A 507 -12.78 12.78 32.18
N ASP A 508 -13.11 13.59 33.20
CA ASP A 508 -14.33 14.42 33.19
C ASP A 508 -14.26 15.48 32.07
N GLU A 509 -13.05 15.95 31.70
CA GLU A 509 -12.85 16.85 30.56
C GLU A 509 -13.23 16.17 29.26
N LEU A 510 -12.74 14.94 29.01
CA LEU A 510 -13.07 14.19 27.81
C LEU A 510 -14.57 13.89 27.73
N LYS A 511 -15.20 13.52 28.87
CA LYS A 511 -16.67 13.33 28.92
C LYS A 511 -17.41 14.60 28.55
N SER A 512 -16.97 15.78 29.04
CA SER A 512 -17.60 17.05 28.68
C SER A 512 -17.50 17.33 27.19
N LYS A 513 -16.33 17.10 26.61
CA LYS A 513 -16.11 17.27 25.16
C LYS A 513 -16.99 16.32 24.33
N ILE A 514 -17.14 15.06 24.73
CA ILE A 514 -18.03 14.09 24.09
C ILE A 514 -19.50 14.56 24.18
N ASN A 515 -19.94 15.06 25.34
CA ASN A 515 -21.29 15.59 25.51
C ASN A 515 -21.60 16.76 24.57
N GLU A 516 -20.60 17.60 24.31
CA GLU A 516 -20.73 18.81 23.48
C GLU A 516 -20.58 18.55 21.97
N SER A 517 -20.15 17.37 21.55
CA SER A 517 -19.85 17.02 20.16
C SER A 517 -20.96 16.18 19.57
N ASP A 518 -21.14 16.26 18.26
CA ASP A 518 -22.11 15.47 17.49
C ASP A 518 -21.47 14.20 16.93
N TYR A 519 -20.20 14.27 16.53
CA TYR A 519 -19.43 13.16 15.97
C TYR A 519 -18.11 13.01 16.69
N ILE A 520 -17.65 11.77 16.87
CA ILE A 520 -16.42 11.43 17.57
C ILE A 520 -15.54 10.54 16.68
N VAL A 521 -14.29 10.91 16.48
CA VAL A 521 -13.27 10.07 15.83
C VAL A 521 -12.11 9.88 16.80
N VAL A 522 -11.82 8.63 17.19
CA VAL A 522 -10.76 8.30 18.14
C VAL A 522 -9.72 7.38 17.48
N LEU A 523 -8.44 7.78 17.52
CA LEU A 523 -7.33 6.96 17.07
C LEU A 523 -6.93 5.96 18.18
N SER A 524 -6.44 4.78 17.75
CA SER A 524 -5.76 3.78 18.57
C SER A 524 -4.43 3.41 17.91
N GLU A 525 -3.33 3.42 18.66
CA GLU A 525 -2.00 3.09 18.14
C GLU A 525 -1.40 1.89 18.86
N MET A 526 -1.61 0.70 18.32
CA MET A 526 -0.97 -0.51 18.83
C MET A 526 0.48 -0.62 18.36
N GLY A 527 1.45 -0.48 19.27
CA GLY A 527 2.86 -0.72 19.00
C GLY A 527 3.30 -2.18 19.27
N ASN A 528 2.78 -2.78 20.33
CA ASN A 528 3.08 -4.15 20.73
C ASN A 528 1.89 -4.80 21.44
N TYR A 529 1.97 -6.12 21.68
CA TYR A 529 0.87 -6.92 22.22
C TYR A 529 0.44 -6.56 23.65
N THR A 530 1.30 -5.92 24.46
CA THR A 530 0.92 -5.46 25.81
C THR A 530 -0.13 -4.35 25.75
N HIS A 531 -0.25 -3.65 24.61
CA HIS A 531 -1.26 -2.63 24.39
C HIS A 531 -2.68 -3.20 24.24
N LEU A 532 -2.84 -4.51 23.94
CA LEU A 532 -4.14 -5.15 23.75
C LEU A 532 -4.89 -5.43 25.05
N SER A 533 -4.23 -5.32 26.22
CA SER A 533 -4.91 -5.48 27.50
C SER A 533 -6.04 -4.44 27.65
N SER A 534 -7.20 -4.89 28.07
CA SER A 534 -8.36 -4.01 28.34
C SER A 534 -8.08 -2.93 29.40
N THR A 535 -7.00 -3.08 30.18
CA THR A 535 -6.56 -2.08 31.17
C THR A 535 -5.44 -1.18 30.65
N HIS A 536 -4.88 -1.45 29.47
CA HIS A 536 -3.88 -0.56 28.89
C HIS A 536 -4.57 0.63 28.24
N TRP A 537 -4.10 1.83 28.49
CA TRP A 537 -4.73 3.09 28.09
C TRP A 537 -4.99 3.20 26.56
N ILE A 538 -4.15 2.60 25.72
CA ILE A 538 -4.33 2.55 24.24
C ILE A 538 -5.63 1.83 23.86
N THR A 539 -6.00 0.77 24.59
CA THR A 539 -7.22 -0.01 24.34
C THR A 539 -8.37 0.45 25.22
N ALA A 540 -8.10 0.82 26.47
CA ALA A 540 -9.12 1.20 27.45
C ALA A 540 -9.87 2.48 27.01
N ILE A 541 -9.15 3.54 26.63
CA ILE A 541 -9.77 4.82 26.29
C ILE A 541 -10.66 4.75 25.04
N PRO A 542 -10.25 4.18 23.90
CA PRO A 542 -11.16 4.00 22.76
C PRO A 542 -12.43 3.20 23.12
N ASN A 543 -12.31 2.16 23.96
CA ASN A 543 -13.47 1.38 24.43
C ASN A 543 -14.39 2.18 25.36
N GLU A 544 -13.85 2.98 26.28
CA GLU A 544 -14.63 3.84 27.16
C GLU A 544 -15.32 4.97 26.38
N VAL A 545 -14.62 5.58 25.39
CA VAL A 545 -15.16 6.63 24.52
C VAL A 545 -16.33 6.10 23.70
N THR A 546 -16.15 4.95 23.05
CA THR A 546 -17.20 4.35 22.22
C THR A 546 -18.38 3.85 23.05
N ALA A 547 -18.12 3.26 24.22
CA ALA A 547 -19.21 2.88 25.14
C ALA A 547 -20.04 4.10 25.58
N TYR A 548 -19.37 5.20 25.96
CA TYR A 548 -20.04 6.41 26.40
C TYR A 548 -20.77 7.13 25.25
N ALA A 549 -20.20 7.14 24.04
CA ALA A 549 -20.84 7.65 22.84
C ALA A 549 -22.12 6.84 22.51
N ASN A 550 -22.06 5.51 22.62
CA ASN A 550 -23.22 4.63 22.44
C ASN A 550 -24.35 4.90 23.46
N GLU A 551 -24.01 5.17 24.74
CA GLU A 551 -24.98 5.55 25.76
C GLU A 551 -25.70 6.87 25.42
N LEU A 552 -25.04 7.77 24.70
CA LEU A 552 -25.57 9.07 24.30
C LEU A 552 -26.20 9.07 22.90
N ASP A 553 -26.26 7.90 22.23
CA ASP A 553 -26.72 7.76 20.83
C ASP A 553 -25.96 8.67 19.87
N LYS A 554 -24.63 8.74 20.02
CA LYS A 554 -23.72 9.53 19.18
C LYS A 554 -22.87 8.63 18.29
N ASP A 555 -22.69 9.06 17.05
CA ASP A 555 -21.83 8.37 16.10
C ASP A 555 -20.35 8.49 16.50
N SER A 556 -19.71 7.35 16.67
CA SER A 556 -18.29 7.27 17.01
C SER A 556 -17.55 6.27 16.14
N VAL A 557 -16.33 6.62 15.74
CA VAL A 557 -15.46 5.81 14.88
C VAL A 557 -14.12 5.61 15.55
N VAL A 558 -13.68 4.34 15.67
CA VAL A 558 -12.30 4.02 16.07
C VAL A 558 -11.43 3.86 14.84
N VAL A 559 -10.23 4.42 14.86
CA VAL A 559 -9.22 4.27 13.79
C VAL A 559 -7.98 3.61 14.36
N SER A 560 -7.70 2.38 13.96
CA SER A 560 -6.44 1.70 14.25
C SER A 560 -5.35 2.23 13.33
N VAL A 561 -4.37 2.97 13.86
CA VAL A 561 -3.27 3.55 13.09
C VAL A 561 -1.95 2.80 13.26
N GLY A 562 -1.84 1.92 14.25
CA GLY A 562 -0.69 1.05 14.48
C GLY A 562 -0.80 -0.30 13.78
N LYS A 563 -0.26 -1.35 14.45
CA LYS A 563 -0.49 -2.73 14.02
C LYS A 563 -1.98 -3.05 14.13
N PRO A 564 -2.60 -3.72 13.14
CA PRO A 564 -4.07 -3.79 13.04
C PRO A 564 -4.74 -4.74 14.04
N TYR A 565 -3.99 -5.33 14.97
CA TYR A 565 -4.51 -6.37 15.87
C TYR A 565 -5.35 -5.83 17.03
N ASP A 566 -5.34 -4.52 17.29
CA ASP A 566 -6.15 -3.86 18.33
C ASP A 566 -7.64 -3.83 18.00
N VAL A 567 -8.02 -3.96 16.72
CA VAL A 567 -9.45 -4.01 16.34
C VAL A 567 -10.20 -5.19 16.96
N ALA A 568 -9.50 -6.28 17.32
CA ALA A 568 -10.09 -7.38 18.06
C ALA A 568 -10.37 -7.06 19.54
N ALA A 569 -9.74 -6.01 20.09
CA ALA A 569 -9.89 -5.56 21.46
C ALA A 569 -10.92 -4.41 21.61
N HIS A 570 -11.34 -3.74 20.53
CA HIS A 570 -12.32 -2.65 20.56
C HIS A 570 -13.75 -3.19 20.52
N LYS A 571 -14.21 -3.72 21.64
CA LYS A 571 -15.50 -4.45 21.75
C LYS A 571 -16.73 -3.56 21.65
N ASN A 572 -16.61 -2.27 21.98
CA ASN A 572 -17.72 -1.32 22.00
C ASN A 572 -17.80 -0.49 20.70
N ALA A 573 -16.82 -0.59 19.81
CA ALA A 573 -16.79 0.11 18.54
C ALA A 573 -17.81 -0.49 17.57
N LYS A 574 -18.79 0.32 17.12
CA LYS A 574 -19.74 -0.01 16.06
C LYS A 574 -19.19 0.30 14.66
N ALA A 575 -18.34 1.32 14.56
CA ALA A 575 -17.62 1.66 13.34
C ALA A 575 -16.12 1.65 13.61
N GLU A 576 -15.37 0.94 12.78
CA GLU A 576 -13.93 0.78 12.98
C GLU A 576 -13.18 0.69 11.65
N VAL A 577 -12.09 1.46 11.57
CA VAL A 577 -11.26 1.65 10.39
C VAL A 577 -9.80 1.35 10.71
N ILE A 578 -9.08 0.75 9.78
CA ILE A 578 -7.65 0.47 9.90
C ILE A 578 -6.89 1.31 8.87
N ALA A 579 -5.86 2.01 9.30
CA ALA A 579 -5.04 2.88 8.46
C ALA A 579 -3.60 2.38 8.27
N TYR A 580 -3.11 1.42 9.06
CA TYR A 580 -1.80 0.76 8.95
C TYR A 580 -0.59 1.67 9.05
N GLY A 581 -0.70 2.84 9.66
CA GLY A 581 0.42 3.76 9.83
C GLY A 581 0.03 5.03 10.60
N TYR A 582 0.96 5.52 11.38
CA TYR A 582 0.78 6.70 12.23
C TYR A 582 1.92 7.71 12.09
N LYS A 583 3.09 7.24 11.61
CA LYS A 583 4.34 7.98 11.58
C LYS A 583 4.82 8.16 10.15
N GLY A 584 5.49 9.25 9.90
CA GLY A 584 6.08 9.51 8.60
C GLY A 584 6.73 10.89 8.54
N MET A 585 6.88 11.41 7.35
CA MET A 585 7.28 12.79 7.10
C MET A 585 6.05 13.70 7.14
N ASP A 586 6.26 14.96 7.51
CA ASP A 586 5.28 16.01 7.29
C ASP A 586 4.93 16.05 5.78
N PRO A 587 3.67 15.91 5.39
CA PRO A 587 3.26 15.99 4.00
C PRO A 587 3.36 17.41 3.42
N THR A 588 4.11 18.33 4.01
CA THR A 588 4.41 19.71 3.56
C THR A 588 3.22 20.57 3.14
N GLU A 589 2.03 20.01 3.11
CA GLU A 589 0.78 20.73 2.92
C GLU A 589 0.27 21.33 4.23
N ALA A 590 0.78 20.87 5.38
CA ALA A 590 0.52 21.50 6.66
C ALA A 590 1.22 22.86 6.71
N ASP A 591 0.50 23.89 7.14
CA ASP A 591 0.97 25.27 7.20
C ASP A 591 2.35 25.38 7.87
N GLY A 592 3.38 25.64 7.06
CA GLY A 592 4.72 25.98 7.52
C GLY A 592 5.67 24.81 7.83
N GLY A 593 5.30 23.56 7.49
CA GLY A 593 6.13 22.39 7.74
C GLY A 593 6.23 22.03 9.22
N LEU A 594 5.77 20.83 9.61
CA LEU A 594 5.95 20.34 10.96
C LEU A 594 7.37 19.85 11.16
N SER A 595 7.94 20.05 12.34
CA SER A 595 9.23 19.44 12.66
C SER A 595 9.10 17.91 12.62
N PRO A 596 10.16 17.14 12.37
CA PRO A 596 10.12 15.68 12.37
C PRO A 596 9.51 15.06 13.63
N VAL A 597 9.56 15.77 14.75
CA VAL A 597 8.95 15.35 16.04
C VAL A 597 7.43 15.50 16.04
N GLN A 598 6.89 16.31 15.13
CA GLN A 598 5.47 16.61 14.98
C GLN A 598 4.86 15.97 13.72
N ALA A 599 5.67 15.26 12.93
CA ALA A 599 5.24 14.62 11.71
C ALA A 599 4.24 13.48 11.99
N PHE A 600 3.31 13.32 11.07
CA PHE A 600 2.33 12.23 11.04
C PHE A 600 2.38 11.52 9.70
N GLY A 601 1.90 10.27 9.64
CA GLY A 601 1.83 9.52 8.39
C GLY A 601 0.64 9.94 7.52
N PRO A 602 0.69 9.73 6.20
CA PRO A 602 -0.40 10.02 5.26
C PRO A 602 -1.65 9.18 5.53
N ASN A 603 -1.51 8.09 6.26
CA ASN A 603 -2.55 7.17 6.67
C ASN A 603 -3.64 7.86 7.51
N ILE A 604 -3.26 8.80 8.40
CA ILE A 604 -4.20 9.50 9.26
C ILE A 604 -5.16 10.40 8.44
N PRO A 605 -4.69 11.36 7.62
CA PRO A 605 -5.60 12.13 6.78
C PRO A 605 -6.38 11.27 5.78
N ALA A 606 -5.80 10.17 5.26
CA ALA A 606 -6.48 9.24 4.38
C ALA A 606 -7.65 8.53 5.07
N SER A 607 -7.51 8.14 6.35
CA SER A 607 -8.61 7.56 7.13
C SER A 607 -9.77 8.55 7.28
N ILE A 608 -9.48 9.84 7.47
CA ILE A 608 -10.48 10.90 7.53
C ILE A 608 -11.24 11.01 6.19
N GLU A 609 -10.55 10.88 5.05
CA GLU A 609 -11.23 10.92 3.74
C GLU A 609 -12.25 9.79 3.57
N VAL A 610 -11.93 8.57 4.03
CA VAL A 610 -12.86 7.44 3.97
C VAL A 610 -13.99 7.60 5.00
N ILE A 611 -13.67 8.02 6.23
CA ILE A 611 -14.66 8.22 7.30
C ILE A 611 -15.75 9.23 6.89
N PHE A 612 -15.38 10.30 6.18
CA PHE A 612 -16.31 11.33 5.72
C PHE A 612 -16.77 11.13 4.25
N GLY A 613 -16.57 9.95 3.68
CA GLY A 613 -17.07 9.58 2.36
C GLY A 613 -16.46 10.33 1.17
N ALA A 614 -15.32 10.99 1.37
CA ALA A 614 -14.61 11.70 0.31
C ALA A 614 -13.75 10.76 -0.55
N ALA A 615 -13.43 9.58 -0.03
CA ALA A 615 -12.80 8.47 -0.71
C ALA A 615 -13.57 7.17 -0.42
N GLU A 616 -13.59 6.26 -1.39
CA GLU A 616 -14.22 4.94 -1.23
C GLU A 616 -13.36 4.04 -0.32
N ALA A 617 -14.01 3.25 0.54
CA ALA A 617 -13.36 2.17 1.27
C ALA A 617 -13.02 1.03 0.30
N ARG A 618 -11.74 0.78 0.05
CA ARG A 618 -11.28 -0.26 -0.88
C ARG A 618 -10.34 -1.27 -0.25
N GLY A 619 -9.71 -0.89 0.85
CA GLY A 619 -8.75 -1.73 1.55
C GLY A 619 -9.37 -3.01 2.10
N THR A 620 -8.59 -4.08 2.10
CA THR A 620 -8.93 -5.35 2.74
C THR A 620 -7.75 -5.84 3.56
N LEU A 621 -8.00 -6.58 4.64
CA LEU A 621 -6.97 -7.04 5.57
C LEU A 621 -5.84 -7.79 4.84
N PRO A 622 -4.60 -7.34 4.94
CA PRO A 622 -3.43 -8.05 4.41
C PRO A 622 -2.93 -9.14 5.35
N VAL A 623 -3.49 -9.21 6.57
CA VAL A 623 -3.19 -10.21 7.60
C VAL A 623 -4.48 -10.66 8.27
N SER A 624 -4.54 -11.88 8.81
CA SER A 624 -5.62 -12.28 9.71
C SER A 624 -5.44 -11.64 11.08
N ILE A 625 -6.53 -11.28 11.73
CA ILE A 625 -6.54 -10.68 13.06
C ILE A 625 -6.98 -11.74 14.08
N PRO A 626 -6.13 -12.18 15.00
CA PRO A 626 -6.51 -13.16 15.99
C PRO A 626 -7.50 -12.61 17.02
N VAL A 627 -8.31 -13.49 17.60
CA VAL A 627 -9.17 -13.14 18.74
C VAL A 627 -8.30 -12.80 19.95
N VAL A 628 -8.70 -11.75 20.67
CA VAL A 628 -8.00 -11.26 21.87
C VAL A 628 -8.92 -11.37 23.08
N ASP A 629 -8.40 -11.94 24.18
CA ASP A 629 -9.12 -12.00 25.45
C ASP A 629 -9.06 -10.66 26.23
N GLU A 630 -9.71 -10.58 27.37
CA GLU A 630 -9.74 -9.37 28.20
C GLU A 630 -8.38 -8.98 28.81
N ASN A 631 -7.44 -9.92 28.86
CA ASN A 631 -6.07 -9.68 29.34
C ASN A 631 -5.13 -9.23 28.21
N GLY A 632 -5.61 -9.18 26.98
CA GLY A 632 -4.82 -8.85 25.80
C GLY A 632 -4.05 -10.05 25.23
N LEU A 633 -4.40 -11.27 25.61
CA LEU A 633 -3.77 -12.48 25.07
C LEU A 633 -4.43 -12.86 23.76
N ALA A 634 -3.63 -12.95 22.71
CA ALA A 634 -4.09 -13.37 21.39
C ALA A 634 -4.19 -14.90 21.30
N ASN A 635 -5.30 -15.40 20.81
CA ASN A 635 -5.46 -16.80 20.42
C ASN A 635 -5.16 -16.93 18.92
N LEU A 636 -3.94 -17.36 18.59
CA LEU A 636 -3.47 -17.46 17.21
C LEU A 636 -4.16 -18.57 16.37
N GLU A 637 -4.95 -19.45 17.03
CA GLU A 637 -5.69 -20.51 16.33
C GLU A 637 -7.07 -20.05 15.85
N VAL A 638 -7.55 -18.89 16.31
CA VAL A 638 -8.91 -18.38 16.01
C VAL A 638 -8.83 -16.91 15.62
N ASN A 639 -9.34 -16.59 14.43
CA ASN A 639 -9.37 -15.23 13.94
C ASN A 639 -10.67 -14.51 14.29
N ALA A 640 -10.56 -13.26 14.70
CA ALA A 640 -11.65 -12.31 14.78
C ALA A 640 -12.03 -11.80 13.38
N PHE A 641 -11.01 -11.59 12.54
CA PHE A 641 -11.17 -11.21 11.13
C PHE A 641 -10.18 -11.97 10.26
N GLU A 642 -10.66 -12.53 9.16
CA GLU A 642 -9.84 -13.30 8.23
C GLU A 642 -9.04 -12.40 7.28
N TYR A 643 -7.91 -12.89 6.79
CA TYR A 643 -7.19 -12.30 5.66
C TYR A 643 -8.16 -12.00 4.50
N GLY A 644 -8.06 -10.80 3.94
CA GLY A 644 -8.91 -10.39 2.82
C GLY A 644 -10.26 -9.80 3.23
N PHE A 645 -10.61 -9.80 4.52
CA PHE A 645 -11.83 -9.15 4.99
C PHE A 645 -11.72 -7.63 4.87
N GLY A 646 -12.83 -6.98 4.52
CA GLY A 646 -12.99 -5.53 4.46
C GLY A 646 -14.36 -5.17 3.93
N ILE A 647 -14.98 -4.14 4.51
CA ILE A 647 -16.25 -3.58 4.05
C ILE A 647 -15.92 -2.54 2.99
N THR A 648 -16.06 -2.90 1.72
CA THR A 648 -15.71 -2.05 0.59
C THR A 648 -16.86 -1.17 0.09
N ASN A 649 -18.09 -1.42 0.53
CA ASN A 649 -19.26 -0.57 0.28
C ASN A 649 -19.77 0.00 1.60
N LEU A 650 -19.44 1.25 1.89
CA LEU A 650 -19.97 1.98 3.05
C LEU A 650 -21.41 2.46 2.83
N THR A 651 -21.78 2.65 1.57
CA THR A 651 -23.16 2.86 1.16
C THR A 651 -23.66 1.52 0.64
N SER A 652 -24.62 0.91 1.33
CA SER A 652 -25.33 -0.23 0.76
C SER A 652 -25.94 0.26 -0.56
N VAL A 653 -25.46 -0.27 -1.69
CA VAL A 653 -26.04 -0.01 -3.00
C VAL A 653 -27.31 -0.83 -3.03
N GLY A 654 -28.43 -0.23 -2.58
CA GLY A 654 -29.72 -0.76 -2.86
C GLY A 654 -29.99 -0.64 -4.35
N THR A 655 -30.63 -1.60 -4.93
CA THR A 655 -31.19 -1.49 -6.28
C THR A 655 -32.61 -0.97 -6.20
N THR A 656 -32.95 -0.05 -7.08
CA THR A 656 -34.35 0.38 -7.23
C THR A 656 -34.84 0.00 -8.60
N SER A 657 -35.94 -0.72 -8.63
CA SER A 657 -36.59 -1.08 -9.88
C SER A 657 -37.97 -0.40 -9.99
N ILE A 658 -38.29 0.01 -11.22
CA ILE A 658 -39.56 0.62 -11.54
C ILE A 658 -40.36 -0.33 -12.44
N ASN A 659 -41.53 -0.74 -12.00
CA ASN A 659 -42.44 -1.55 -12.79
C ASN A 659 -43.74 -0.81 -12.99
N THR A 660 -44.16 -0.62 -14.25
CA THR A 660 -45.40 0.07 -14.64
C THR A 660 -45.78 -0.35 -16.08
N VAL A 661 -46.91 0.18 -16.57
CA VAL A 661 -47.39 -0.02 -17.95
C VAL A 661 -46.42 0.57 -18.97
N GLU A 662 -46.43 0.08 -20.21
CA GLU A 662 -45.60 0.61 -21.31
C GLU A 662 -46.16 1.87 -21.93
N GLU A 663 -47.48 2.06 -21.86
CA GLU A 663 -48.18 3.24 -22.40
C GLU A 663 -49.38 3.63 -21.55
N VAL A 664 -49.73 4.93 -21.54
CA VAL A 664 -50.86 5.52 -20.86
C VAL A 664 -51.46 6.64 -21.72
N LYS A 665 -52.77 6.88 -21.64
CA LYS A 665 -53.38 8.00 -22.32
C LYS A 665 -53.41 9.22 -21.42
N SER A 666 -53.36 10.40 -22.05
CA SER A 666 -53.49 11.65 -21.35
C SER A 666 -54.81 11.65 -20.53
N GLY A 667 -54.78 12.05 -19.27
CA GLY A 667 -55.85 12.05 -18.32
C GLY A 667 -56.09 10.75 -17.55
N GLU A 668 -55.47 9.64 -17.95
CA GLU A 668 -55.59 8.36 -17.23
C GLU A 668 -54.58 8.26 -16.08
N GLU A 669 -54.95 7.52 -15.04
CA GLU A 669 -54.11 7.18 -13.92
C GLU A 669 -53.29 5.90 -14.21
N LEU A 670 -52.07 5.83 -13.66
CA LEU A 670 -51.22 4.64 -13.75
C LEU A 670 -50.60 4.36 -12.38
N GLU A 671 -50.39 3.08 -12.07
CA GLU A 671 -49.65 2.65 -10.89
C GLU A 671 -48.19 2.41 -11.29
N VAL A 672 -47.28 2.99 -10.52
CA VAL A 672 -45.82 2.83 -10.64
C VAL A 672 -45.34 2.11 -9.40
N LYS A 673 -44.91 0.87 -9.52
CA LYS A 673 -44.31 0.11 -8.45
C LYS A 673 -42.84 0.48 -8.36
N VAL A 674 -42.46 1.08 -7.25
CA VAL A 674 -41.06 1.42 -6.92
C VAL A 674 -40.59 0.45 -5.86
N THR A 675 -39.72 -0.48 -6.26
CA THR A 675 -39.11 -1.46 -5.34
C THR A 675 -37.74 -1.00 -4.95
N ILE A 676 -37.48 -0.92 -3.67
CA ILE A 676 -36.19 -0.67 -3.04
C ILE A 676 -35.72 -2.01 -2.49
N ASP A 677 -34.58 -2.52 -2.92
CA ASP A 677 -34.04 -3.84 -2.53
C ASP A 677 -32.54 -3.77 -2.24
N GLY A 678 -32.02 -4.65 -1.37
CA GLY A 678 -30.60 -4.77 -1.07
C GLY A 678 -30.06 -3.74 -0.08
N ILE A 679 -30.88 -2.90 0.54
CA ILE A 679 -30.43 -2.05 1.64
C ILE A 679 -30.41 -2.92 2.90
N GLU A 680 -29.25 -3.48 3.22
CA GLU A 680 -29.04 -4.22 4.45
C GLU A 680 -29.22 -3.29 5.67
N ASN A 681 -29.97 -3.77 6.67
CA ASN A 681 -30.20 -3.06 7.94
C ASN A 681 -31.04 -1.76 7.86
N LEU A 682 -32.01 -1.67 6.94
CA LEU A 682 -33.15 -0.78 7.20
C LEU A 682 -33.77 -1.29 8.51
N LYS A 683 -33.45 -0.63 9.62
CA LYS A 683 -34.02 -0.95 10.93
C LYS A 683 -35.47 -0.54 10.97
N SER A 684 -36.22 -1.18 11.87
CA SER A 684 -37.60 -0.93 12.16
C SER A 684 -37.94 0.53 12.54
N ASP A 685 -36.93 1.38 12.69
CA ASP A 685 -37.11 2.80 12.98
C ASP A 685 -37.22 3.63 11.70
N ASN A 686 -38.03 4.66 11.71
CA ASN A 686 -38.42 5.49 10.60
C ASN A 686 -37.26 5.78 9.59
N TYR A 687 -37.54 5.55 8.33
CA TYR A 687 -36.67 5.97 7.22
C TYR A 687 -37.49 6.73 6.19
N MET A 688 -36.85 7.46 5.28
CA MET A 688 -37.51 8.32 4.32
C MET A 688 -37.15 7.94 2.90
N ALA A 689 -38.10 7.81 2.02
CA ALA A 689 -37.90 7.74 0.59
C ALA A 689 -38.28 9.09 -0.06
N LYS A 690 -37.31 9.71 -0.75
CA LYS A 690 -37.53 10.92 -1.56
C LYS A 690 -37.61 10.55 -3.02
N ILE A 691 -38.79 10.60 -3.60
CA ILE A 691 -39.08 10.23 -4.98
C ILE A 691 -39.26 11.49 -5.82
N ASN A 692 -38.32 11.73 -6.77
CA ASN A 692 -38.51 12.82 -7.73
C ASN A 692 -39.12 12.30 -9.04
N TYR A 693 -40.33 12.74 -9.37
CA TYR A 693 -41.02 12.34 -10.59
C TYR A 693 -41.07 13.48 -11.62
N ASN A 694 -41.45 13.16 -12.84
CA ASN A 694 -41.56 14.13 -13.91
C ASN A 694 -42.92 14.86 -13.83
N ASN A 695 -43.02 15.93 -13.06
CA ASN A 695 -44.19 16.73 -12.85
C ASN A 695 -44.65 17.57 -14.04
N ASN A 696 -43.87 17.61 -15.14
CA ASN A 696 -44.32 18.22 -16.41
C ASN A 696 -45.30 17.32 -17.15
N ASP A 697 -45.19 16.00 -16.93
CA ASP A 697 -45.96 15.00 -17.66
C ASP A 697 -46.91 14.22 -16.79
N PHE A 698 -46.72 14.23 -15.46
CA PHE A 698 -47.51 13.49 -14.48
C PHE A 698 -47.88 14.36 -13.29
N GLU A 699 -49.05 14.08 -12.72
CA GLU A 699 -49.55 14.62 -11.45
C GLU A 699 -49.58 13.50 -10.41
N PHE A 700 -49.04 13.76 -9.21
CA PHE A 700 -49.10 12.81 -8.09
C PHE A 700 -50.51 12.71 -7.53
N ILE A 701 -51.03 11.48 -7.37
CA ILE A 701 -52.34 11.20 -6.82
C ILE A 701 -52.24 10.60 -5.41
N SER A 702 -51.48 9.49 -5.27
CA SER A 702 -51.38 8.79 -4.00
C SER A 702 -50.18 7.86 -3.96
N ILE A 703 -49.80 7.40 -2.76
CA ILE A 703 -48.79 6.37 -2.54
C ILE A 703 -49.24 5.40 -1.46
N LYS A 704 -49.00 4.11 -1.63
CA LYS A 704 -49.26 3.06 -0.66
C LYS A 704 -48.11 2.05 -0.63
N SER A 705 -47.92 1.34 0.50
CA SER A 705 -47.02 0.19 0.55
C SER A 705 -47.70 -1.04 -0.04
N GLU A 706 -46.94 -1.86 -0.80
CA GLU A 706 -47.41 -3.19 -1.22
C GLU A 706 -47.10 -4.22 -0.11
N ASP A 707 -46.14 -3.97 0.77
CA ASP A 707 -45.71 -4.87 1.83
C ASP A 707 -46.47 -4.63 3.13
N GLU A 708 -47.04 -5.70 3.71
CA GLU A 708 -47.72 -5.67 5.00
C GLU A 708 -46.76 -5.33 6.18
N ASN A 709 -45.47 -5.53 5.98
CA ASN A 709 -44.41 -5.22 6.94
C ASN A 709 -44.09 -3.72 7.00
N THR A 710 -44.25 -3.00 5.88
CA THR A 710 -43.90 -1.58 5.77
C THR A 710 -45.09 -0.69 5.99
N GLU A 711 -45.04 0.20 6.99
CA GLU A 711 -46.04 1.20 7.30
C GLU A 711 -45.60 2.58 6.81
N ILE A 712 -46.48 3.27 6.05
CA ILE A 712 -46.30 4.67 5.69
C ILE A 712 -46.78 5.54 6.85
N LYS A 713 -45.83 6.29 7.47
CA LYS A 713 -46.14 7.20 8.58
C LYS A 713 -46.59 8.58 8.13
N ASN A 714 -45.95 9.09 7.08
CA ASN A 714 -46.26 10.42 6.57
C ASN A 714 -45.94 10.50 5.06
N VAL A 715 -46.69 11.35 4.36
CA VAL A 715 -46.46 11.65 2.94
C VAL A 715 -46.55 13.15 2.74
N ASN A 716 -45.51 13.76 2.21
CA ASN A 716 -45.50 15.17 1.80
C ASN A 716 -45.08 15.27 0.33
N SER A 717 -45.86 15.94 -0.50
CA SER A 717 -45.55 16.16 -1.90
C SER A 717 -45.47 17.65 -2.19
N GLU A 718 -44.33 18.09 -2.71
CA GLU A 718 -44.08 19.46 -3.12
C GLU A 718 -43.36 19.51 -4.46
N GLY A 719 -43.99 20.18 -5.44
CA GLY A 719 -43.42 20.29 -6.78
C GLY A 719 -43.27 18.95 -7.50
N SER A 720 -42.04 18.53 -7.75
CA SER A 720 -41.70 17.23 -8.37
C SER A 720 -41.28 16.18 -7.36
N GLN A 721 -41.27 16.48 -6.07
CA GLN A 721 -40.74 15.59 -5.02
C GLN A 721 -41.87 15.05 -4.15
N ILE A 722 -41.85 13.76 -3.88
CA ILE A 722 -42.69 13.05 -2.92
C ILE A 722 -41.75 12.54 -1.80
N ASN A 723 -41.95 13.03 -0.60
CA ASN A 723 -41.27 12.58 0.61
C ASN A 723 -42.17 11.61 1.36
N VAL A 724 -41.72 10.39 1.58
CA VAL A 724 -42.47 9.30 2.22
C VAL A 724 -41.70 8.84 3.44
N GLU A 725 -42.27 9.04 4.60
CA GLU A 725 -41.75 8.54 5.87
C GLU A 725 -42.26 7.12 6.11
N LEU A 726 -41.35 6.18 6.31
CA LEU A 726 -41.59 4.74 6.35
C LEU A 726 -41.12 4.14 7.66
N SER A 727 -41.74 3.04 8.09
CA SER A 727 -41.22 2.22 9.17
C SER A 727 -41.60 0.77 8.94
N ASP A 728 -40.68 -0.15 9.23
CA ASP A 728 -40.93 -1.58 9.09
C ASP A 728 -41.19 -2.21 10.46
N LYS A 729 -42.14 -3.15 10.50
CA LYS A 729 -42.49 -3.90 11.73
C LYS A 729 -41.41 -4.91 12.10
N GLU A 730 -40.74 -5.44 11.09
CA GLU A 730 -39.60 -6.34 11.20
C GLU A 730 -38.48 -5.87 10.22
N SER A 731 -37.22 -6.09 10.56
CA SER A 731 -36.11 -5.74 9.68
C SER A 731 -36.26 -6.41 8.29
N THR A 732 -36.16 -5.61 7.24
CA THR A 732 -36.27 -6.06 5.85
C THR A 732 -35.16 -5.47 5.00
N THR A 733 -34.83 -6.16 3.91
CA THR A 733 -33.92 -5.66 2.87
C THR A 733 -34.69 -5.14 1.66
N LYS A 734 -36.03 -5.30 1.66
CA LYS A 734 -36.86 -4.98 0.49
C LYS A 734 -38.16 -4.31 0.88
N THR A 735 -38.48 -3.22 0.19
CA THR A 735 -39.75 -2.49 0.32
C THR A 735 -40.26 -2.13 -1.05
N THR A 736 -41.57 -2.32 -1.27
CA THR A 736 -42.23 -1.94 -2.52
C THR A 736 -43.35 -0.91 -2.25
N LEU A 737 -43.16 0.27 -2.89
CA LEU A 737 -44.15 1.35 -2.85
C LEU A 737 -44.93 1.39 -4.18
N ILE A 738 -46.23 1.58 -4.13
CA ILE A 738 -47.07 1.82 -5.29
C ILE A 738 -47.42 3.30 -5.32
N VAL A 739 -46.83 4.01 -6.27
CA VAL A 739 -47.09 5.43 -6.55
C VAL A 739 -48.16 5.52 -7.63
N THR A 740 -49.29 6.18 -7.37
CA THR A 740 -50.31 6.45 -8.36
C THR A 740 -50.07 7.84 -8.95
N LEU A 741 -49.84 7.89 -10.26
CA LEU A 741 -49.65 9.10 -11.02
C LEU A 741 -50.75 9.24 -12.06
N LYS A 742 -51.10 10.48 -12.48
CA LYS A 742 -51.99 10.78 -13.59
C LYS A 742 -51.19 11.43 -14.70
N ALA A 743 -51.31 10.91 -15.92
CA ALA A 743 -50.70 11.54 -17.09
C ALA A 743 -51.41 12.84 -17.45
N ILE A 744 -50.68 13.96 -17.46
CA ILE A 744 -51.22 15.29 -17.72
C ILE A 744 -50.76 15.89 -19.04
N SER A 745 -49.74 15.31 -19.67
CA SER A 745 -49.27 15.76 -20.97
C SER A 745 -50.26 15.38 -22.07
N ASN A 746 -50.62 16.32 -22.91
CA ASN A 746 -51.54 16.09 -24.04
C ASN A 746 -50.78 16.02 -25.38
N GLU A 747 -49.64 15.39 -25.39
CA GLU A 747 -48.77 15.15 -26.56
C GLU A 747 -48.37 13.68 -26.65
N ASP A 748 -48.29 13.17 -27.87
CA ASP A 748 -47.71 11.83 -28.11
C ASP A 748 -46.19 11.92 -27.88
N LYS A 749 -45.69 11.31 -26.78
CA LYS A 749 -44.26 11.33 -26.44
C LYS A 749 -43.85 10.21 -25.52
N GLU A 750 -42.60 9.93 -25.50
CA GLU A 750 -41.94 9.12 -24.44
C GLU A 750 -41.55 10.02 -23.25
N SER A 751 -41.83 9.57 -22.04
CA SER A 751 -41.50 10.28 -20.82
C SER A 751 -40.90 9.38 -19.76
N GLN A 752 -39.83 9.82 -19.13
CA GLN A 752 -39.24 9.20 -17.92
C GLN A 752 -40.16 9.56 -16.73
N ILE A 753 -40.58 8.52 -15.98
CA ILE A 753 -41.57 8.72 -14.91
C ILE A 753 -40.91 9.22 -13.62
N ILE A 754 -39.90 8.48 -13.15
CA ILE A 754 -39.11 8.80 -11.93
C ILE A 754 -37.75 9.30 -12.38
N ARG A 755 -37.37 10.47 -11.91
CA ARG A 755 -36.06 11.10 -12.25
C ARG A 755 -34.95 10.71 -11.28
N SER A 756 -35.27 10.63 -9.98
CA SER A 756 -34.35 10.17 -8.94
C SER A 756 -35.12 9.60 -7.75
N LEU A 757 -34.47 8.73 -7.03
CA LEU A 757 -34.94 8.20 -5.76
C LEU A 757 -33.78 8.26 -4.75
N GLU A 758 -34.02 8.81 -3.58
CA GLU A 758 -33.11 8.83 -2.46
C GLU A 758 -33.79 8.12 -1.28
N VAL A 759 -33.07 7.26 -0.59
CA VAL A 759 -33.52 6.65 0.67
C VAL A 759 -32.64 7.18 1.79
N LEU A 760 -33.23 7.69 2.85
CA LEU A 760 -32.54 8.24 4.01
C LEU A 760 -32.97 7.49 5.26
N ASP A 761 -32.06 7.31 6.21
CA ASP A 761 -32.38 6.78 7.53
C ASP A 761 -32.96 7.88 8.45
N ASN A 762 -33.24 7.52 9.72
CA ASN A 762 -33.78 8.44 10.72
C ASN A 762 -32.80 9.54 11.17
N LYS A 763 -31.54 9.46 10.76
CA LYS A 763 -30.48 10.47 10.95
C LYS A 763 -30.21 11.27 9.67
N GLU A 764 -31.08 11.14 8.66
CA GLU A 764 -30.95 11.80 7.33
C GLU A 764 -29.72 11.39 6.52
N ARG A 765 -29.13 10.22 6.81
CA ARG A 765 -28.03 9.66 6.01
C ARG A 765 -28.61 9.01 4.76
N THR A 766 -28.07 9.37 3.59
CA THR A 766 -28.56 8.86 2.29
C THR A 766 -27.97 7.49 1.99
N PHE A 767 -28.82 6.52 1.66
CA PHE A 767 -28.40 5.26 1.06
C PHE A 767 -28.33 5.42 -0.46
N ASN A 768 -27.21 5.06 -1.06
CA ASN A 768 -27.10 5.06 -2.52
C ASN A 768 -27.96 3.97 -3.12
N THR A 769 -28.83 4.36 -4.04
CA THR A 769 -29.66 3.45 -4.81
C THR A 769 -29.41 3.66 -6.29
N GLU A 770 -29.07 2.56 -7.01
CA GLU A 770 -29.07 2.60 -8.47
C GLU A 770 -30.49 2.54 -8.97
N LEU A 771 -30.92 3.60 -9.66
CA LEU A 771 -32.25 3.69 -10.25
C LEU A 771 -32.24 3.09 -11.66
N GLU A 772 -32.98 1.98 -11.87
CA GLU A 772 -33.28 1.48 -13.20
C GLU A 772 -34.28 2.41 -13.88
N ASN A 773 -33.83 3.21 -14.84
CA ASN A 773 -34.66 4.19 -15.55
C ASN A 773 -35.71 3.49 -16.39
N LYS A 774 -37.00 3.92 -16.23
CA LYS A 774 -38.15 3.46 -17.02
C LYS A 774 -38.79 4.63 -17.74
N THR A 775 -38.94 4.52 -19.04
CA THR A 775 -39.74 5.43 -19.88
C THR A 775 -41.03 4.76 -20.27
N ILE A 776 -42.08 5.55 -20.41
CA ILE A 776 -43.39 5.11 -20.93
C ILE A 776 -43.82 6.04 -22.04
N LYS A 777 -44.70 5.54 -22.90
CA LYS A 777 -45.32 6.32 -23.96
C LYS A 777 -46.60 6.96 -23.48
N ILE A 778 -46.74 8.29 -23.60
CA ILE A 778 -47.97 9.00 -23.37
C ILE A 778 -48.64 9.18 -24.71
N ASN A 779 -49.91 8.76 -24.81
CA ASN A 779 -50.72 8.90 -26.02
C ASN A 779 -51.73 10.04 -25.84
N LYS A 780 -51.80 10.93 -26.80
CA LYS A 780 -52.73 12.03 -26.84
C LYS A 780 -54.16 11.47 -26.97
N VAL A 781 -55.10 12.08 -26.26
CA VAL A 781 -56.51 11.81 -26.48
C VAL A 781 -57.00 12.68 -27.63
N GLU A 782 -57.35 12.08 -28.76
CA GLU A 782 -58.03 12.81 -29.87
C GLU A 782 -59.42 13.28 -29.40
N GLU A 783 -59.60 14.61 -29.41
CA GLU A 783 -60.95 15.16 -29.23
C GLU A 783 -61.84 14.64 -30.39
N THR A 784 -62.78 13.77 -30.04
CA THR A 784 -63.85 13.41 -30.96
C THR A 784 -64.71 14.68 -31.23
N LYS A 785 -64.62 15.25 -32.43
CA LYS A 785 -65.57 16.27 -32.91
C LYS A 785 -66.99 15.69 -32.86
N PRO A 786 -67.98 16.47 -32.42
CA PRO A 786 -69.37 15.99 -32.45
C PRO A 786 -69.82 15.71 -33.89
N GLU A 787 -70.58 14.61 -34.14
CA GLU A 787 -71.15 14.18 -35.40
C GLU A 787 -72.12 15.24 -35.91
N GLU A 788 -71.86 15.86 -37.08
CA GLU A 788 -72.80 16.57 -37.91
C GLU A 788 -73.72 15.58 -38.59
N GLU A 789 -75.02 15.80 -38.45
CA GLU A 789 -76.15 15.03 -39.02
C GLU A 789 -76.02 14.79 -40.53
N VAL A 790 -76.19 13.54 -40.91
CA VAL A 790 -76.24 13.06 -42.29
C VAL A 790 -77.61 13.40 -42.89
N LYS A 791 -77.71 14.00 -44.05
CA LYS A 791 -78.76 13.85 -45.01
C LYS A 791 -78.32 13.27 -46.35
N PRO A 792 -79.22 12.48 -47.02
CA PRO A 792 -78.71 11.43 -47.90
C PRO A 792 -78.95 11.75 -49.44
N GLU A 793 -78.24 10.93 -50.26
CA GLU A 793 -78.47 10.49 -51.63
C GLU A 793 -78.19 11.41 -52.78
N GLU A 794 -77.40 11.00 -53.71
CA GLU A 794 -77.82 10.46 -55.03
C GLU A 794 -76.62 9.79 -55.78
N GLU A 795 -76.98 8.68 -56.36
CA GLU A 795 -76.28 7.78 -57.28
C GLU A 795 -75.64 8.45 -58.48
N ASN A 796 -74.47 7.98 -58.93
CA ASN A 796 -74.40 7.22 -60.19
C ASN A 796 -72.94 6.80 -60.55
N LYS A 797 -72.83 5.57 -60.93
CA LYS A 797 -71.71 4.81 -61.51
C LYS A 797 -71.47 5.32 -62.93
N PRO A 798 -70.48 4.63 -63.69
CA PRO A 798 -69.26 3.91 -63.47
C PRO A 798 -68.18 4.13 -64.58
N VAL A 799 -67.13 3.23 -64.58
CA VAL A 799 -66.40 2.75 -65.77
C VAL A 799 -65.10 3.50 -66.07
N ASP A 800 -64.00 2.94 -66.16
CA ASP A 800 -63.25 1.78 -66.52
C ASP A 800 -61.77 2.02 -66.54
N GLU A 801 -61.05 0.99 -66.14
CA GLU A 801 -59.93 0.31 -66.78
C GLU A 801 -58.68 1.10 -67.09
N ILE A 802 -57.50 0.64 -66.82
CA ILE A 802 -56.65 -0.44 -67.28
C ILE A 802 -55.25 -0.30 -66.73
N LYS A 803 -54.73 -1.39 -66.19
CA LYS A 803 -53.34 -1.77 -66.04
C LYS A 803 -52.58 -1.74 -67.40
N PRO A 804 -51.33 -2.07 -67.59
CA PRO A 804 -50.26 -2.52 -66.68
C PRO A 804 -48.79 -2.12 -67.06
N GLU A 805 -47.87 -2.68 -66.36
CA GLU A 805 -46.53 -3.12 -66.77
C GLU A 805 -45.46 -2.08 -67.15
N ALA A 806 -44.24 -2.24 -66.95
CA ALA A 806 -43.25 -3.32 -66.70
C ALA A 806 -41.92 -2.76 -66.19
N LYS A 807 -41.20 -3.62 -65.53
CA LYS A 807 -39.74 -3.63 -65.38
C LYS A 807 -39.04 -3.69 -66.78
N PRO A 808 -37.69 -3.67 -66.98
CA PRO A 808 -36.65 -4.11 -66.06
C PRO A 808 -35.27 -3.47 -66.22
N GLU A 809 -34.32 -4.02 -65.43
CA GLU A 809 -32.89 -4.29 -65.75
C GLU A 809 -31.91 -3.10 -65.84
N ASP A 810 -30.70 -3.15 -65.55
CA ASP A 810 -29.67 -4.08 -65.09
C ASP A 810 -28.38 -3.30 -64.84
N ASN A 811 -27.50 -3.56 -64.02
CA ASN A 811 -26.38 -4.41 -64.01
C ASN A 811 -25.12 -3.92 -63.28
N LYS A 812 -24.58 -4.81 -62.47
CA LYS A 812 -23.15 -5.09 -62.23
C LYS A 812 -22.30 -4.02 -61.47
N GLY A 813 -21.49 -4.41 -60.54
CA GLY A 813 -20.92 -5.64 -60.13
C GLY A 813 -19.91 -5.57 -59.04
N LYS A 814 -19.76 -6.70 -58.40
CA LYS A 814 -18.56 -7.31 -57.80
C LYS A 814 -17.82 -6.55 -56.73
N GLY A 815 -17.45 -7.11 -55.67
CA GLY A 815 -17.34 -8.49 -55.23
C GLY A 815 -16.77 -8.63 -53.85
N ASN A 816 -17.19 -9.75 -53.33
CA ASN A 816 -16.52 -10.69 -52.44
C ASN A 816 -16.34 -10.40 -50.94
N LEU A 817 -17.20 -11.08 -50.23
CA LEU A 817 -17.00 -11.84 -48.98
C LEU A 817 -15.90 -12.94 -49.15
N PRO A 818 -15.43 -13.55 -48.02
CA PRO A 818 -16.21 -14.46 -47.24
C PRO A 818 -15.98 -14.35 -45.71
N ASN A 819 -16.97 -14.56 -44.95
CA ASN A 819 -17.49 -15.76 -44.31
C ASN A 819 -16.44 -16.67 -43.63
N THR A 820 -16.58 -16.91 -42.35
CA THR A 820 -17.07 -18.12 -41.68
C THR A 820 -16.87 -17.90 -40.16
N GLY A 821 -17.62 -18.35 -39.23
CA GLY A 821 -18.67 -19.30 -39.10
C GLY A 821 -18.85 -19.57 -37.61
N ALA A 822 -20.06 -19.46 -37.15
CA ALA A 822 -20.48 -19.91 -35.83
C ALA A 822 -20.49 -21.43 -35.74
N VAL A 823 -20.06 -22.00 -34.63
CA VAL A 823 -20.45 -23.35 -34.22
C VAL A 823 -20.87 -23.36 -32.76
N VAL A 824 -22.09 -23.81 -32.62
CA VAL A 824 -22.82 -24.04 -31.38
C VAL A 824 -22.29 -25.31 -30.70
N ALA A 825 -22.46 -25.35 -29.37
CA ALA A 825 -22.20 -26.44 -28.44
C ALA A 825 -22.84 -27.78 -28.84
N PRO A 826 -22.45 -28.91 -28.20
CA PRO A 826 -23.39 -29.41 -27.20
C PRO A 826 -22.77 -29.92 -25.87
N VAL A 827 -23.63 -29.81 -24.87
CA VAL A 827 -23.64 -30.47 -23.57
C VAL A 827 -23.47 -31.98 -23.69
N ALA A 828 -22.62 -32.56 -22.83
CA ALA A 828 -22.75 -33.96 -22.44
C ALA A 828 -22.43 -34.12 -20.94
N THR A 829 -23.48 -34.42 -20.23
CA THR A 829 -23.58 -34.92 -18.88
C THR A 829 -22.93 -36.29 -18.76
N ILE A 830 -22.09 -36.54 -17.76
CA ILE A 830 -21.95 -37.88 -17.17
C ILE A 830 -21.83 -37.70 -15.67
N ALA A 831 -22.83 -38.25 -15.00
CA ALA A 831 -22.87 -38.50 -13.56
C ALA A 831 -22.26 -39.87 -13.26
N VAL A 832 -22.00 -40.10 -11.97
CA VAL A 832 -21.86 -41.37 -11.25
C VAL A 832 -20.45 -41.78 -10.81
N GLY A 833 -20.32 -41.86 -9.51
CA GLY A 833 -19.28 -42.57 -8.85
C GLY A 833 -19.19 -42.29 -7.33
N ILE A 834 -20.27 -42.55 -6.57
CA ILE A 834 -20.24 -42.66 -5.11
C ILE A 834 -19.50 -43.94 -4.74
N GLY A 835 -18.54 -43.86 -3.86
CA GLY A 835 -17.89 -45.01 -3.23
C GLY A 835 -17.36 -44.64 -1.86
N LEU A 836 -18.20 -44.89 -0.87
CA LEU A 836 -17.91 -44.98 0.55
C LEU A 836 -16.71 -45.90 0.87
N VAL A 837 -15.83 -45.52 1.73
CA VAL A 837 -15.38 -46.37 2.86
C VAL A 837 -15.22 -45.52 4.10
N ALA A 838 -16.15 -45.71 5.02
CA ALA A 838 -16.00 -45.38 6.42
C ALA A 838 -15.33 -46.60 7.08
N ALA A 839 -14.59 -46.29 8.14
CA ALA A 839 -14.34 -47.13 9.30
C ALA A 839 -12.85 -47.28 9.65
N GLY A 840 -12.52 -46.80 10.81
CA GLY A 840 -11.22 -47.01 11.49
C GLY A 840 -11.05 -46.15 12.73
N LEU A 841 -12.13 -45.94 13.50
CA LEU A 841 -12.03 -45.67 14.94
C LEU A 841 -11.59 -46.94 15.65
N ILE A 842 -10.66 -46.78 16.57
CA ILE A 842 -10.69 -47.34 17.94
C ILE A 842 -9.28 -47.55 18.49
N LEU A 843 -9.00 -46.80 19.56
CA LEU A 843 -8.22 -47.12 20.74
C LEU A 843 -6.69 -47.36 20.65
N ASN A 844 -5.93 -46.42 21.21
CA ASN A 844 -5.27 -46.85 22.46
C ASN A 844 -5.02 -45.70 23.44
N LYS A 845 -5.77 -45.72 24.53
CA LYS A 845 -5.54 -44.99 25.77
C LYS A 845 -4.67 -45.86 26.66
N LYS A 846 -3.79 -45.21 27.43
CA LYS A 846 -3.06 -45.66 28.64
C LYS A 846 -1.63 -46.16 28.38
N LYS A 847 -0.67 -45.56 29.06
CA LYS A 847 -0.25 -45.48 30.46
C LYS A 847 1.13 -44.84 30.48
N ASN A 848 1.48 -44.09 31.30
CA ASN A 848 1.65 -43.79 32.71
C ASN A 848 3.05 -43.21 32.99
N LYS A 849 3.02 -42.13 33.74
CA LYS A 849 3.86 -41.79 34.89
C LYS A 849 5.25 -42.45 35.04
N LYS A 850 6.24 -41.63 34.92
CA LYS A 850 7.07 -41.23 36.05
C LYS A 850 7.78 -39.93 35.75
#